data_0e83ac2aac4677975a8c3dda4ba25e0c
#
_entry.id   0e83ac2aac4677975a8c3dda4ba25e0c
#
_cell.length_a   1.000
_cell.length_b   1.000
_cell.length_c   1.000
_cell.angle_alpha   90.00
_cell.angle_beta   90.00
_cell.angle_gamma   90.00
#
_symmetry.space_group_name_H-M   'P 1'
#
loop_
_entity.id
_entity.type
_entity.pdbx_description
1 polymer ?
#
loop_
_entity_poly.entity_id
_entity_poly.type
_entity_poly.pdbx_seq_one_letter_code
_entity_poly.pdbx_strand_id
1 'polypeptide(L)'
;MPQSSPEPRAYRSSGGREPMPEHLLGRCLTGLLALLLASCASLSPQQRSHAEHIAQAARSTQVDCTRSDACALASPVLQLAQATLAASTPQAPQHRALILDDAPNSLLLRVHLIRSAQHSIDLQTYIFDEDDAAQLILDELQAAAFRGVKVRVLVDQLAALRKVQTFAALASLHANLELRVYNPVLDRARLSLPMYAVAAACCWRQLNQRMHNKLLVVDDQVGITGGRNYQNDYYDWGEDYNFRDRDIMVVGPVVRDMATNFDAFWQSPRSVAVAHLGDVARYLQQHGPPPAPHHPFHNPKRVRALLANVDDGDVVQARFVAPAMPVQHVSFVADLPVKHRKDLLQANADTPAGFASQNLMQLIADAQHDVLLQTPYLVLSKPAQHLFRSLHRQASPPRVQISTNSLAATDAFLAYAVSYKYKRRYLRDFGFQIHEFKPFPADAPFELGQTGADLQLQDEPAQAMDANATEDAQAPADPGNSTLRERRLAKRGLRSDPVSEAGRRSPFSSSGGLPVRLKRAGLRMGLHAKSMVIDDRIGVVGTHNFDPRGDTWNTENAVVIDDPHFAQALAASIQRDMQPANAWTIGRRDSSPILPGVEHTLARISERMPIFDLWPIKYATSYDYTPGPDCPQTAQPVSPFAPDFRRCNRPVGDFPDVDLGLKWLGVRVFTAFGSGLSPIL
;
A
#
# COMPACT_ATOMS: atom_id res chain seq x y z
N MET A 1 -14.02 19.72 97.06
CA MET A 1 -13.38 20.17 95.82
C MET A 1 -12.86 18.92 95.11
N PRO A 2 -13.44 18.44 94.01
CA PRO A 2 -12.80 17.48 93.16
C PRO A 2 -12.51 18.05 91.76
N GLN A 3 -11.36 17.69 91.25
CA GLN A 3 -10.84 18.05 89.95
C GLN A 3 -11.52 17.16 88.84
N SER A 4 -11.89 17.82 87.80
CA SER A 4 -12.45 17.20 86.57
C SER A 4 -11.31 16.83 85.61
N SER A 5 -11.31 15.58 85.14
CA SER A 5 -10.45 15.11 84.09
C SER A 5 -11.15 15.30 82.74
N PRO A 6 -10.44 15.56 81.60
CA PRO A 6 -11.07 15.73 80.33
C PRO A 6 -11.17 14.38 79.56
N GLU A 7 -12.30 14.21 78.90
CA GLU A 7 -12.61 13.10 77.94
C GLU A 7 -11.79 13.16 76.70
N PRO A 8 -11.46 12.00 76.03
CA PRO A 8 -10.78 11.93 74.74
C PRO A 8 -11.70 12.16 73.56
N ARG A 9 -11.35 13.06 72.69
CA ARG A 9 -12.01 13.31 71.39
C ARG A 9 -11.94 12.09 70.48
N ALA A 10 -13.06 11.58 70.03
CA ALA A 10 -13.18 10.55 69.00
C ALA A 10 -12.79 11.12 67.62
N TYR A 11 -11.84 10.43 66.94
CA TYR A 11 -11.43 10.67 65.58
C TYR A 11 -12.54 10.12 64.63
N ARG A 12 -13.22 11.03 63.90
CA ARG A 12 -14.13 10.63 62.82
C ARG A 12 -13.33 10.23 61.61
N SER A 13 -13.36 8.96 61.19
CA SER A 13 -12.88 8.48 59.91
C SER A 13 -13.84 8.91 58.83
N SER A 14 -13.33 9.62 57.86
CA SER A 14 -14.04 10.10 56.65
C SER A 14 -14.17 9.03 55.56
N GLY A 15 -15.37 8.95 54.98
CA GLY A 15 -15.47 8.68 53.54
C GLY A 15 -15.49 7.23 53.11
N GLY A 16 -16.49 6.47 53.47
CA GLY A 16 -16.91 5.33 52.67
C GLY A 16 -17.54 5.80 51.35
N ARG A 17 -16.97 5.43 50.20
CA ARG A 17 -17.64 5.53 48.91
C ARG A 17 -18.81 4.54 48.93
N GLU A 18 -20.03 5.04 48.91
CA GLU A 18 -21.20 4.18 48.70
C GLU A 18 -21.07 3.48 47.33
N PRO A 19 -21.30 2.17 47.25
CA PRO A 19 -21.35 1.48 45.93
C PRO A 19 -22.56 2.02 45.16
N MET A 20 -22.32 2.42 43.90
CA MET A 20 -23.40 2.83 42.99
C MET A 20 -24.46 1.73 42.90
N PRO A 21 -25.75 2.06 43.02
CA PRO A 21 -26.82 1.06 43.00
C PRO A 21 -26.80 0.32 41.65
N GLU A 22 -26.81 -1.01 41.69
CA GLU A 22 -26.75 -1.91 40.51
C GLU A 22 -27.83 -1.59 39.46
N HIS A 23 -28.95 -1.01 39.86
CA HIS A 23 -30.01 -0.55 38.96
C HIS A 23 -29.61 0.69 38.11
N LEU A 24 -28.68 1.52 38.56
CA LEU A 24 -28.17 2.66 37.77
C LEU A 24 -27.22 2.15 36.67
N LEU A 25 -26.34 1.21 36.99
CA LEU A 25 -25.45 0.56 36.02
C LEU A 25 -26.24 -0.15 34.91
N GLY A 26 -27.30 -0.91 35.30
CA GLY A 26 -28.18 -1.58 34.36
C GLY A 26 -28.91 -0.60 33.43
N ARG A 27 -29.40 0.54 33.95
CA ARG A 27 -30.06 1.59 33.16
C ARG A 27 -29.10 2.33 32.25
N CYS A 28 -27.86 2.57 32.68
CA CYS A 28 -26.81 3.15 31.81
C CYS A 28 -26.38 2.17 30.71
N LEU A 29 -26.26 0.87 31.03
CA LEU A 29 -25.95 -0.16 30.04
C LEU A 29 -27.08 -0.35 29.01
N THR A 30 -28.33 -0.40 29.44
CA THR A 30 -29.48 -0.47 28.53
C THR A 30 -29.66 0.80 27.72
N GLY A 31 -29.41 1.98 28.29
CA GLY A 31 -29.39 3.24 27.56
C GLY A 31 -28.25 3.31 26.53
N LEU A 32 -27.07 2.85 26.89
CA LEU A 32 -25.93 2.74 25.96
C LEU A 32 -26.16 1.73 24.84
N LEU A 33 -26.77 0.58 25.18
CA LEU A 33 -27.16 -0.45 24.21
C LEU A 33 -28.27 0.05 23.27
N ALA A 34 -29.25 0.78 23.79
CA ALA A 34 -30.29 1.41 22.98
C ALA A 34 -29.75 2.52 22.07
N LEU A 35 -28.80 3.32 22.53
CA LEU A 35 -28.08 4.32 21.71
C LEU A 35 -27.22 3.64 20.65
N LEU A 36 -26.54 2.54 20.96
CA LEU A 36 -25.78 1.75 20.01
C LEU A 36 -26.70 1.12 18.95
N LEU A 37 -27.85 0.59 19.35
CA LEU A 37 -28.86 0.02 18.43
C LEU A 37 -29.54 1.11 17.58
N ALA A 38 -29.81 2.28 18.12
CA ALA A 38 -30.35 3.41 17.37
C ALA A 38 -29.34 3.99 16.35
N SER A 39 -28.04 3.92 16.65
CA SER A 39 -26.98 4.34 15.71
C SER A 39 -26.80 3.37 14.51
N CYS A 40 -27.29 2.14 14.64
CA CYS A 40 -27.30 1.10 13.61
C CYS A 40 -28.59 1.07 12.77
N ALA A 41 -29.52 2.02 12.95
CA ALA A 41 -30.71 2.08 12.13
C ALA A 41 -30.35 2.26 10.66
N SER A 42 -30.46 1.19 9.87
CA SER A 42 -30.31 1.24 8.42
C SER A 42 -31.42 2.09 7.82
N LEU A 43 -31.12 2.85 6.76
CA LEU A 43 -32.12 3.60 6.03
C LEU A 43 -33.12 2.66 5.37
N SER A 44 -34.42 3.05 5.37
CA SER A 44 -35.43 2.33 4.61
C SER A 44 -35.15 2.41 3.11
N PRO A 45 -35.66 1.46 2.31
CA PRO A 45 -35.53 1.53 0.84
C PRO A 45 -36.03 2.86 0.27
N GLN A 46 -37.12 3.41 0.82
CA GLN A 46 -37.68 4.68 0.40
C GLN A 46 -36.76 5.87 0.67
N GLN A 47 -36.08 5.89 1.84
CA GLN A 47 -35.12 6.93 2.17
C GLN A 47 -33.91 6.86 1.24
N ARG A 48 -33.43 5.67 0.88
CA ARG A 48 -32.32 5.49 -0.08
C ARG A 48 -32.74 5.97 -1.47
N SER A 49 -33.91 5.55 -1.95
CA SER A 49 -34.45 5.99 -3.24
C SER A 49 -34.66 7.52 -3.29
N HIS A 50 -35.10 8.13 -2.19
CA HIS A 50 -35.23 9.59 -2.11
C HIS A 50 -33.85 10.29 -2.18
N ALA A 51 -32.82 9.80 -1.49
CA ALA A 51 -31.47 10.36 -1.57
C ALA A 51 -30.87 10.21 -2.97
N GLU A 52 -31.09 9.06 -3.61
CA GLU A 52 -30.68 8.84 -5.00
C GLU A 52 -31.37 9.82 -5.96
N HIS A 53 -32.68 10.03 -5.79
CA HIS A 53 -33.42 11.01 -6.61
C HIS A 53 -32.87 12.42 -6.42
N ILE A 54 -32.55 12.84 -5.17
CA ILE A 54 -31.91 14.15 -4.91
C ILE A 54 -30.59 14.25 -5.68
N ALA A 55 -29.73 13.22 -5.59
CA ALA A 55 -28.45 13.20 -6.27
C ALA A 55 -28.63 13.23 -7.80
N GLN A 56 -29.49 12.40 -8.35
CA GLN A 56 -29.76 12.34 -9.80
C GLN A 56 -30.35 13.63 -10.37
N ALA A 57 -31.27 14.24 -9.64
CA ALA A 57 -31.89 15.52 -10.07
C ALA A 57 -30.90 16.69 -10.12
N ALA A 58 -29.79 16.60 -9.36
CA ALA A 58 -28.75 17.62 -9.34
C ALA A 58 -27.66 17.41 -10.39
N ARG A 59 -27.53 16.18 -10.93
CA ARG A 59 -26.49 15.88 -11.91
C ARG A 59 -26.60 16.74 -13.17
N SER A 60 -25.50 17.34 -13.55
CA SER A 60 -25.40 17.96 -14.87
C SER A 60 -25.48 16.90 -15.97
N THR A 61 -26.21 17.20 -17.03
CA THR A 61 -26.21 16.45 -18.29
C THR A 61 -25.56 17.22 -19.41
N GLN A 62 -25.08 18.43 -19.11
CA GLN A 62 -24.43 19.30 -20.10
C GLN A 62 -23.05 18.74 -20.44
N VAL A 63 -22.81 18.55 -21.72
CA VAL A 63 -21.52 18.11 -22.25
C VAL A 63 -20.85 19.31 -22.93
N ASP A 64 -19.62 19.60 -22.53
CA ASP A 64 -18.85 20.74 -22.99
C ASP A 64 -18.27 20.52 -24.40
N CYS A 65 -18.24 19.29 -24.87
CA CYS A 65 -17.71 18.90 -26.18
C CYS A 65 -18.81 18.39 -27.11
N THR A 66 -18.86 18.93 -28.33
CA THR A 66 -19.79 18.50 -29.39
C THR A 66 -19.16 17.54 -30.41
N ARG A 67 -17.85 17.28 -30.31
CA ARG A 67 -17.12 16.36 -31.20
C ARG A 67 -17.36 14.91 -30.78
N SER A 68 -17.35 14.01 -31.78
CA SER A 68 -17.55 12.57 -31.53
C SER A 68 -16.44 11.89 -30.73
N ASP A 69 -15.24 12.51 -30.69
CA ASP A 69 -14.08 12.05 -29.93
C ASP A 69 -14.04 12.60 -28.48
N ALA A 70 -15.13 13.17 -27.99
CA ALA A 70 -15.22 13.82 -26.69
C ALA A 70 -14.11 14.86 -26.45
N CYS A 71 -13.67 15.56 -27.50
CA CYS A 71 -12.56 16.53 -27.46
C CYS A 71 -11.28 15.95 -26.81
N ALA A 72 -11.06 14.67 -27.00
CA ALA A 72 -9.93 13.96 -26.43
C ALA A 72 -8.60 14.53 -26.93
N LEU A 73 -7.60 14.50 -26.06
CA LEU A 73 -6.22 14.79 -26.40
C LEU A 73 -5.69 13.72 -27.36
N ALA A 74 -5.00 14.12 -28.43
CA ALA A 74 -4.34 13.17 -29.32
C ALA A 74 -3.26 12.40 -28.54
N SER A 75 -3.33 11.07 -28.57
CA SER A 75 -2.48 10.21 -27.76
C SER A 75 -1.66 9.23 -28.58
N PRO A 76 -0.31 9.30 -28.53
CA PRO A 76 0.55 8.27 -29.10
C PRO A 76 0.33 6.88 -28.47
N VAL A 77 -0.08 6.83 -27.19
CA VAL A 77 -0.36 5.56 -26.48
C VAL A 77 -1.63 4.91 -27.01
N LEU A 78 -2.72 5.68 -27.25
CA LEU A 78 -3.94 5.13 -27.86
C LEU A 78 -3.71 4.72 -29.32
N GLN A 79 -2.88 5.45 -30.06
CA GLN A 79 -2.49 5.04 -31.41
C GLN A 79 -1.70 3.71 -31.39
N LEU A 80 -0.78 3.53 -30.44
CA LEU A 80 -0.08 2.25 -30.23
C LEU A 80 -1.09 1.14 -29.90
N ALA A 81 -2.07 1.39 -29.06
CA ALA A 81 -3.09 0.43 -28.67
C ALA A 81 -3.94 0.01 -29.89
N GLN A 82 -4.41 0.96 -30.67
CA GLN A 82 -5.18 0.72 -31.89
C GLN A 82 -4.38 -0.08 -32.92
N ALA A 83 -3.12 0.30 -33.17
CA ALA A 83 -2.23 -0.44 -34.08
C ALA A 83 -1.97 -1.87 -33.61
N THR A 84 -1.78 -2.07 -32.30
CA THR A 84 -1.56 -3.38 -31.69
C THR A 84 -2.80 -4.27 -31.82
N LEU A 85 -3.99 -3.72 -31.55
CA LEU A 85 -5.27 -4.43 -31.71
C LEU A 85 -5.55 -4.79 -33.17
N ALA A 86 -5.28 -3.87 -34.12
CA ALA A 86 -5.46 -4.11 -35.55
C ALA A 86 -4.53 -5.21 -36.10
N ALA A 87 -3.33 -5.34 -35.52
CA ALA A 87 -2.39 -6.40 -35.87
C ALA A 87 -2.66 -7.75 -35.17
N SER A 88 -3.55 -7.77 -34.17
CA SER A 88 -3.83 -8.92 -33.32
C SER A 88 -4.90 -9.81 -33.94
N THR A 89 -4.70 -11.14 -33.87
CA THR A 89 -5.72 -12.14 -34.21
C THR A 89 -5.90 -13.13 -33.07
N PRO A 90 -7.02 -13.87 -32.99
CA PRO A 90 -7.20 -14.89 -31.95
C PRO A 90 -6.10 -15.97 -31.93
N GLN A 91 -5.51 -16.27 -33.10
CA GLN A 91 -4.46 -17.28 -33.28
C GLN A 91 -3.06 -16.73 -32.99
N ALA A 92 -2.86 -15.40 -33.13
CA ALA A 92 -1.61 -14.69 -32.88
C ALA A 92 -1.89 -13.37 -32.18
N PRO A 93 -2.26 -13.41 -30.88
CA PRO A 93 -2.54 -12.21 -30.14
C PRO A 93 -1.27 -11.36 -29.99
N GLN A 94 -1.41 -10.07 -30.27
CA GLN A 94 -0.34 -9.08 -30.13
C GLN A 94 -0.58 -8.19 -28.92
N HIS A 95 0.45 -7.97 -28.13
CA HIS A 95 0.39 -7.08 -26.98
C HIS A 95 1.64 -6.22 -26.93
N ARG A 96 1.53 -5.09 -26.20
CA ARG A 96 2.68 -4.31 -25.76
C ARG A 96 2.59 -4.16 -24.24
N ALA A 97 3.75 -4.19 -23.58
CA ALA A 97 3.84 -4.03 -22.14
C ALA A 97 4.92 -3.01 -21.77
N LEU A 98 4.64 -2.16 -20.80
CA LEU A 98 5.58 -1.18 -20.26
C LEU A 98 5.62 -1.28 -18.74
N ILE A 99 6.82 -1.51 -18.17
CA ILE A 99 7.05 -1.45 -16.73
C ILE A 99 7.08 0.03 -16.30
N LEU A 100 6.24 0.39 -15.34
CA LEU A 100 6.13 1.74 -14.80
C LEU A 100 6.79 1.80 -13.41
N ASP A 101 8.10 1.90 -13.39
CA ASP A 101 8.91 2.01 -12.18
C ASP A 101 9.00 3.43 -11.65
N ASP A 102 9.10 4.40 -12.56
CA ASP A 102 9.17 5.82 -12.21
C ASP A 102 7.81 6.34 -11.76
N ALA A 103 7.75 6.86 -10.55
CA ALA A 103 6.50 7.24 -9.91
C ALA A 103 5.86 8.49 -10.56
N PRO A 104 6.61 9.58 -10.85
CA PRO A 104 6.07 10.75 -11.58
C PRO A 104 5.57 10.41 -12.98
N ASN A 105 6.29 9.58 -13.73
CA ASN A 105 5.86 9.12 -15.05
C ASN A 105 4.58 8.29 -14.96
N SER A 106 4.43 7.49 -13.89
CA SER A 106 3.21 6.72 -13.68
C SER A 106 1.97 7.62 -13.46
N LEU A 107 2.13 8.77 -12.77
CA LEU A 107 1.08 9.77 -12.62
C LEU A 107 0.81 10.51 -13.94
N LEU A 108 1.88 10.94 -14.62
CA LEU A 108 1.80 11.63 -15.91
C LEU A 108 1.01 10.80 -16.94
N LEU A 109 1.33 9.51 -17.05
CA LEU A 109 0.62 8.61 -17.96
C LEU A 109 -0.86 8.49 -17.63
N ARG A 110 -1.22 8.40 -16.35
CA ARG A 110 -2.63 8.34 -15.92
C ARG A 110 -3.40 9.60 -16.32
N VAL A 111 -2.83 10.78 -16.05
CA VAL A 111 -3.44 12.06 -16.43
C VAL A 111 -3.57 12.15 -17.96
N HIS A 112 -2.51 11.80 -18.71
CA HIS A 112 -2.53 11.77 -20.17
C HIS A 112 -3.65 10.87 -20.70
N LEU A 113 -3.76 9.65 -20.21
CA LEU A 113 -4.79 8.69 -20.65
C LEU A 113 -6.21 9.17 -20.31
N ILE A 114 -6.42 9.78 -19.14
CA ILE A 114 -7.72 10.36 -18.76
C ILE A 114 -8.10 11.50 -19.73
N ARG A 115 -7.15 12.38 -20.08
CA ARG A 115 -7.37 13.46 -21.06
C ARG A 115 -7.61 12.92 -22.48
N SER A 116 -7.04 11.77 -22.80
CA SER A 116 -7.12 11.16 -24.13
C SER A 116 -8.31 10.23 -24.30
N ALA A 117 -9.04 9.92 -23.23
CA ALA A 117 -10.21 9.03 -23.28
C ALA A 117 -11.32 9.61 -24.17
N GLN A 118 -11.89 8.77 -25.02
CA GLN A 118 -12.96 9.12 -25.98
C GLN A 118 -14.32 8.54 -25.58
N HIS A 119 -14.34 7.38 -24.90
CA HIS A 119 -15.57 6.64 -24.62
C HIS A 119 -15.76 6.33 -23.15
N SER A 120 -14.75 5.73 -22.51
CA SER A 120 -14.90 5.23 -21.15
C SER A 120 -13.59 5.27 -20.34
N ILE A 121 -13.77 5.46 -19.03
CA ILE A 121 -12.70 5.33 -18.02
C ILE A 121 -13.25 4.50 -16.89
N ASP A 122 -12.59 3.37 -16.60
CA ASP A 122 -12.88 2.50 -15.47
C ASP A 122 -11.70 2.53 -14.49
N LEU A 123 -11.94 3.06 -13.32
CA LEU A 123 -10.93 3.19 -12.27
C LEU A 123 -11.34 2.39 -11.04
N GLN A 124 -10.48 1.46 -10.61
CA GLN A 124 -10.65 0.66 -9.41
C GLN A 124 -9.43 0.82 -8.52
N THR A 125 -9.61 1.11 -7.23
CA THR A 125 -8.48 1.29 -6.31
C THR A 125 -8.84 1.00 -4.86
N TYR A 126 -7.83 0.63 -4.07
CA TYR A 126 -7.97 0.45 -2.63
C TYR A 126 -7.91 1.77 -1.86
N ILE A 127 -6.90 2.62 -2.17
CA ILE A 127 -6.75 3.96 -1.57
C ILE A 127 -7.01 5.03 -2.62
N PHE A 128 -7.92 5.95 -2.30
CA PHE A 128 -8.12 7.21 -3.03
C PHE A 128 -8.21 8.33 -2.01
N ASP A 129 -7.12 9.12 -1.89
CA ASP A 129 -7.02 10.13 -0.85
C ASP A 129 -7.62 11.49 -1.27
N GLU A 130 -7.44 12.50 -0.43
CA GLU A 130 -7.78 13.91 -0.70
C GLU A 130 -6.51 14.78 -0.65
N ASP A 131 -5.39 14.28 -1.20
CA ASP A 131 -4.12 15.01 -1.36
C ASP A 131 -3.92 15.45 -2.82
N ASP A 132 -2.79 16.11 -3.13
CA ASP A 132 -2.57 16.72 -4.45
C ASP A 132 -2.64 15.71 -5.60
N ALA A 133 -2.06 14.52 -5.46
CA ALA A 133 -2.06 13.52 -6.52
C ALA A 133 -3.47 12.96 -6.76
N ALA A 134 -4.20 12.65 -5.69
CA ALA A 134 -5.57 12.17 -5.80
C ALA A 134 -6.51 13.28 -6.29
N GLN A 135 -6.34 14.52 -5.81
CA GLN A 135 -7.14 15.66 -6.29
C GLN A 135 -6.93 15.92 -7.78
N LEU A 136 -5.68 15.85 -8.27
CA LEU A 136 -5.39 15.99 -9.70
C LEU A 136 -6.14 14.94 -10.54
N ILE A 137 -6.06 13.67 -10.14
CA ILE A 137 -6.79 12.60 -10.84
C ILE A 137 -8.30 12.82 -10.78
N LEU A 138 -8.82 13.26 -9.64
CA LEU A 138 -10.25 13.51 -9.48
C LEU A 138 -10.73 14.67 -10.39
N ASP A 139 -9.96 15.75 -10.48
CA ASP A 139 -10.27 16.89 -11.36
C ASP A 139 -10.27 16.46 -12.83
N GLU A 140 -9.31 15.64 -13.26
CA GLU A 140 -9.24 15.13 -14.63
C GLU A 140 -10.41 14.15 -14.95
N LEU A 141 -10.81 13.29 -13.99
CA LEU A 141 -11.98 12.43 -14.15
C LEU A 141 -13.29 13.22 -14.27
N GLN A 142 -13.44 14.30 -13.48
CA GLN A 142 -14.56 15.21 -13.59
C GLN A 142 -14.56 15.89 -14.97
N ALA A 143 -13.42 16.43 -15.41
CA ALA A 143 -13.28 17.04 -16.73
C ALA A 143 -13.62 16.06 -17.87
N ALA A 144 -13.20 14.80 -17.77
CA ALA A 144 -13.55 13.77 -18.73
C ALA A 144 -15.06 13.50 -18.80
N ALA A 145 -15.75 13.47 -17.65
CA ALA A 145 -17.21 13.31 -17.60
C ALA A 145 -17.94 14.49 -18.27
N PHE A 146 -17.48 15.72 -18.04
CA PHE A 146 -18.03 16.91 -18.70
C PHE A 146 -17.73 16.94 -20.21
N ARG A 147 -16.65 16.32 -20.68
CA ARG A 147 -16.41 16.12 -22.13
C ARG A 147 -17.33 15.08 -22.78
N GLY A 148 -18.06 14.28 -22.00
CA GLY A 148 -18.96 13.24 -22.50
C GLY A 148 -18.44 11.81 -22.30
N VAL A 149 -17.25 11.62 -21.71
CA VAL A 149 -16.68 10.30 -21.43
C VAL A 149 -17.41 9.66 -20.26
N LYS A 150 -17.74 8.37 -20.38
CA LYS A 150 -18.34 7.58 -19.29
C LYS A 150 -17.28 7.21 -18.26
N VAL A 151 -17.38 7.77 -17.05
CA VAL A 151 -16.43 7.57 -15.96
C VAL A 151 -17.05 6.73 -14.85
N ARG A 152 -16.45 5.57 -14.56
CA ARG A 152 -16.85 4.70 -13.46
C ARG A 152 -15.69 4.58 -12.47
N VAL A 153 -15.94 4.91 -11.20
CA VAL A 153 -14.94 4.85 -10.14
C VAL A 153 -15.41 3.89 -9.06
N LEU A 154 -14.60 2.89 -8.75
CA LEU A 154 -14.85 1.91 -7.70
C LEU A 154 -13.74 1.96 -6.66
N VAL A 155 -14.10 2.30 -5.42
CA VAL A 155 -13.16 2.43 -4.30
C VAL A 155 -13.51 1.48 -3.16
N ASP A 156 -12.51 1.05 -2.39
CA ASP A 156 -12.75 0.30 -1.16
C ASP A 156 -13.14 1.25 -0.01
N GLN A 157 -14.04 0.82 0.87
CA GLN A 157 -14.51 1.64 1.98
C GLN A 157 -13.41 2.10 2.95
N LEU A 158 -12.43 1.24 3.23
CA LEU A 158 -11.53 1.48 4.37
C LEU A 158 -10.54 2.63 4.14
N ALA A 159 -10.17 2.88 2.89
CA ALA A 159 -9.09 3.79 2.56
C ALA A 159 -9.44 4.81 1.46
N ALA A 160 -10.75 5.01 1.20
CA ALA A 160 -11.20 6.00 0.23
C ALA A 160 -11.71 7.27 0.91
N LEU A 161 -11.56 8.38 0.26
CA LEU A 161 -12.06 9.74 0.54
C LEU A 161 -12.39 10.02 2.03
N ARG A 162 -11.94 11.14 2.55
CA ARG A 162 -12.00 11.41 4.01
C ARG A 162 -13.33 12.01 4.46
N LYS A 163 -14.10 12.64 3.55
CA LYS A 163 -15.30 13.41 3.90
C LYS A 163 -16.55 12.83 3.24
N VAL A 164 -17.63 12.64 4.00
CA VAL A 164 -18.95 12.27 3.48
C VAL A 164 -19.47 13.28 2.47
N GLN A 165 -19.14 14.54 2.66
CA GLN A 165 -19.48 15.63 1.74
C GLN A 165 -18.88 15.42 0.34
N THR A 166 -17.63 14.95 0.23
CA THR A 166 -16.99 14.64 -1.06
C THR A 166 -17.74 13.52 -1.78
N PHE A 167 -18.16 12.46 -1.08
CA PHE A 167 -19.00 11.42 -1.67
C PHE A 167 -20.35 11.95 -2.17
N ALA A 168 -21.01 12.81 -1.38
CA ALA A 168 -22.28 13.43 -1.77
C ALA A 168 -22.14 14.34 -3.00
N ALA A 169 -21.05 15.11 -3.07
CA ALA A 169 -20.74 15.97 -4.21
C ALA A 169 -20.53 15.13 -5.49
N LEU A 170 -19.71 14.09 -5.44
CA LEU A 170 -19.47 13.22 -6.59
C LEU A 170 -20.71 12.44 -7.03
N ALA A 171 -21.57 12.05 -6.09
CA ALA A 171 -22.86 11.42 -6.42
C ALA A 171 -23.79 12.32 -7.22
N SER A 172 -23.66 13.65 -7.08
CA SER A 172 -24.56 14.66 -7.62
C SER A 172 -23.95 15.49 -8.75
N LEU A 173 -22.72 15.14 -9.21
CA LEU A 173 -21.94 16.01 -10.08
C LEU A 173 -22.40 15.97 -11.55
N HIS A 174 -22.31 14.82 -12.20
CA HIS A 174 -22.55 14.66 -13.63
C HIS A 174 -23.13 13.28 -13.97
N ALA A 175 -23.98 13.22 -15.01
CA ALA A 175 -24.60 11.97 -15.43
C ALA A 175 -23.57 10.91 -15.92
N ASN A 176 -22.46 11.36 -16.51
CA ASN A 176 -21.39 10.51 -17.00
C ASN A 176 -20.37 10.08 -15.91
N LEU A 177 -20.52 10.50 -14.64
CA LEU A 177 -19.63 10.11 -13.55
C LEU A 177 -20.40 9.33 -12.51
N GLU A 178 -19.98 8.08 -12.25
CA GLU A 178 -20.56 7.24 -11.20
C GLU A 178 -19.47 6.73 -10.26
N LEU A 179 -19.70 6.93 -8.97
CA LEU A 179 -18.83 6.43 -7.89
C LEU A 179 -19.56 5.35 -7.09
N ARG A 180 -18.90 4.22 -6.89
CA ARG A 180 -19.35 3.14 -6.01
C ARG A 180 -18.30 2.81 -4.94
N VAL A 181 -18.78 2.36 -3.79
CA VAL A 181 -17.94 1.84 -2.69
C VAL A 181 -18.11 0.33 -2.60
N TYR A 182 -16.98 -0.38 -2.64
CA TYR A 182 -16.98 -1.83 -2.48
C TYR A 182 -17.05 -2.23 -1.01
N ASN A 183 -17.93 -3.18 -0.73
CA ASN A 183 -18.10 -3.88 0.53
C ASN A 183 -18.24 -2.92 1.75
N PRO A 184 -19.17 -1.95 1.70
CA PRO A 184 -19.38 -1.02 2.81
C PRO A 184 -19.89 -1.74 4.05
N VAL A 185 -19.12 -1.70 5.14
CA VAL A 185 -19.52 -2.24 6.44
C VAL A 185 -20.42 -1.23 7.13
N LEU A 186 -21.44 -1.72 7.86
CA LEU A 186 -22.45 -0.90 8.53
C LEU A 186 -23.20 0.06 7.58
N ASP A 187 -23.21 -0.25 6.28
CA ASP A 187 -23.93 0.52 5.27
C ASP A 187 -23.55 2.02 5.24
N ARG A 188 -22.26 2.29 5.35
CA ARG A 188 -21.71 3.66 5.40
C ARG A 188 -20.53 3.82 4.44
N ALA A 189 -20.36 5.03 3.93
CA ALA A 189 -19.15 5.42 3.20
C ALA A 189 -17.94 5.53 4.15
N ARG A 190 -18.17 5.99 5.38
CA ARG A 190 -17.13 6.25 6.37
C ARG A 190 -17.44 5.58 7.71
N LEU A 191 -16.37 5.01 8.32
CA LEU A 191 -16.45 4.49 9.68
C LEU A 191 -15.65 5.39 10.64
N SER A 192 -16.26 5.77 11.76
CA SER A 192 -15.53 6.38 12.88
C SER A 192 -14.84 5.31 13.73
N LEU A 193 -13.87 5.70 14.58
CA LEU A 193 -13.18 4.76 15.47
C LEU A 193 -14.13 3.87 16.31
N PRO A 194 -15.20 4.40 16.94
CA PRO A 194 -16.15 3.55 17.66
C PRO A 194 -16.88 2.57 16.73
N MET A 195 -17.19 2.99 15.49
CA MET A 195 -17.83 2.12 14.51
C MET A 195 -16.91 1.00 14.04
N TYR A 196 -15.60 1.23 13.95
CA TYR A 196 -14.62 0.17 13.70
C TYR A 196 -14.67 -0.91 14.79
N ALA A 197 -14.76 -0.51 16.06
CA ALA A 197 -14.89 -1.45 17.16
C ALA A 197 -16.18 -2.28 17.07
N VAL A 198 -17.32 -1.63 16.73
CA VAL A 198 -18.58 -2.31 16.47
C VAL A 198 -18.45 -3.26 15.28
N ALA A 199 -17.89 -2.80 14.15
CA ALA A 199 -17.68 -3.61 12.96
C ALA A 199 -16.76 -4.81 13.22
N ALA A 200 -15.73 -4.64 14.04
CA ALA A 200 -14.86 -5.74 14.46
C ALA A 200 -15.60 -6.78 15.31
N ALA A 201 -16.56 -6.36 16.11
CA ALA A 201 -17.35 -7.27 16.96
C ALA A 201 -18.45 -7.99 16.18
N CYS A 202 -19.25 -7.28 15.35
CA CYS A 202 -20.39 -7.85 14.65
C CYS A 202 -20.06 -8.46 13.29
N CYS A 203 -19.11 -7.85 12.58
CA CYS A 203 -18.99 -8.00 11.12
C CYS A 203 -17.54 -8.26 10.69
N TRP A 204 -16.77 -8.95 11.54
CA TRP A 204 -15.33 -9.21 11.39
C TRP A 204 -14.92 -9.70 10.00
N ARG A 205 -15.69 -10.68 9.46
CA ARG A 205 -15.40 -11.21 8.13
C ARG A 205 -15.56 -10.15 7.04
N GLN A 206 -16.67 -9.40 7.05
CA GLN A 206 -16.92 -8.34 6.09
C GLN A 206 -15.89 -7.21 6.23
N LEU A 207 -15.49 -6.87 7.46
CA LEU A 207 -14.47 -5.85 7.71
C LEU A 207 -13.11 -6.23 7.11
N ASN A 208 -12.74 -7.51 7.08
CA ASN A 208 -11.46 -7.97 6.56
C ASN A 208 -11.47 -8.32 5.06
N GLN A 209 -12.63 -8.52 4.45
CA GLN A 209 -12.78 -8.82 3.03
C GLN A 209 -12.69 -7.52 2.22
N ARG A 210 -11.51 -7.19 1.67
CA ARG A 210 -11.26 -5.94 0.96
C ARG A 210 -10.97 -6.15 -0.52
N MET A 211 -11.30 -5.15 -1.30
CA MET A 211 -10.91 -5.05 -2.70
C MET A 211 -9.53 -4.40 -2.78
N HIS A 212 -8.51 -5.22 -3.00
CA HIS A 212 -7.15 -4.72 -3.13
C HIS A 212 -6.68 -4.59 -4.58
N ASN A 213 -7.54 -4.92 -5.53
CA ASN A 213 -7.34 -4.68 -6.96
C ASN A 213 -7.11 -3.19 -7.23
N LYS A 214 -6.19 -2.90 -8.14
CA LYS A 214 -5.90 -1.56 -8.64
C LYS A 214 -5.88 -1.62 -10.15
N LEU A 215 -6.78 -0.89 -10.79
CA LEU A 215 -7.01 -0.98 -12.20
C LEU A 215 -7.41 0.38 -12.79
N LEU A 216 -6.81 0.74 -13.88
CA LEU A 216 -7.28 1.81 -14.77
C LEU A 216 -7.41 1.23 -16.16
N VAL A 217 -8.62 1.24 -16.71
CA VAL A 217 -8.89 0.85 -18.11
C VAL A 217 -9.44 2.06 -18.83
N VAL A 218 -8.88 2.37 -19.99
CA VAL A 218 -9.30 3.51 -20.83
C VAL A 218 -9.71 2.97 -22.20
N ASP A 219 -10.95 3.29 -22.57
CA ASP A 219 -11.58 2.94 -23.87
C ASP A 219 -11.50 1.43 -24.23
N ASP A 220 -11.38 0.54 -23.24
CA ASP A 220 -11.12 -0.89 -23.40
C ASP A 220 -9.86 -1.22 -24.25
N GLN A 221 -8.93 -0.26 -24.39
CA GLN A 221 -7.74 -0.36 -25.23
C GLN A 221 -6.43 -0.33 -24.46
N VAL A 222 -6.38 0.41 -23.36
CA VAL A 222 -5.20 0.53 -22.50
C VAL A 222 -5.57 0.15 -21.08
N GLY A 223 -4.78 -0.74 -20.48
CA GLY A 223 -4.93 -1.16 -19.08
C GLY A 223 -3.69 -0.87 -18.28
N ILE A 224 -3.87 -0.35 -17.05
CA ILE A 224 -2.79 -0.20 -16.05
C ILE A 224 -3.19 -0.95 -14.79
N THR A 225 -2.26 -1.77 -14.25
CA THR A 225 -2.40 -2.39 -12.92
C THR A 225 -1.05 -2.44 -12.21
N GLY A 226 -1.06 -2.67 -10.90
CA GLY A 226 0.16 -2.75 -10.10
C GLY A 226 -0.06 -2.36 -8.63
N GLY A 227 0.98 -1.88 -7.97
CA GLY A 227 0.94 -1.60 -6.54
C GLY A 227 0.40 -0.23 -6.17
N ARG A 228 0.44 0.78 -7.07
CA ARG A 228 0.14 2.17 -6.74
C ARG A 228 -1.33 2.43 -6.48
N ASN A 229 -1.60 3.16 -5.41
CA ASN A 229 -2.88 3.79 -5.12
C ASN A 229 -2.86 5.27 -5.54
N TYR A 230 -3.95 6.00 -5.31
CA TYR A 230 -4.04 7.44 -5.58
C TYR A 230 -3.81 8.23 -4.29
N GLN A 231 -2.53 8.52 -4.03
CA GLN A 231 -2.02 9.25 -2.87
C GLN A 231 -0.60 9.74 -3.16
N ASN A 232 -0.20 10.88 -2.62
CA ASN A 232 1.10 11.52 -2.85
C ASN A 232 2.30 10.58 -2.70
N ASP A 233 2.28 9.73 -1.68
CA ASP A 233 3.41 8.84 -1.35
C ASP A 233 3.71 7.81 -2.45
N TYR A 234 2.75 7.55 -3.36
CA TYR A 234 2.94 6.63 -4.49
C TYR A 234 3.51 7.29 -5.74
N TYR A 235 3.63 8.62 -5.75
CA TYR A 235 4.06 9.40 -6.91
C TYR A 235 5.25 10.33 -6.60
N ASP A 236 6.02 10.00 -5.57
CA ASP A 236 7.17 10.77 -5.06
C ASP A 236 6.78 12.20 -4.63
N TRP A 237 5.52 12.39 -4.28
CA TRP A 237 4.96 13.67 -3.85
C TRP A 237 4.80 13.78 -2.32
N GLY A 238 5.14 12.73 -1.57
CA GLY A 238 5.20 12.76 -0.11
C GLY A 238 6.41 13.55 0.38
N GLU A 239 6.23 14.35 1.44
CA GLU A 239 7.30 15.19 2.00
C GLU A 239 8.25 14.43 2.93
N ASP A 240 7.74 13.43 3.64
CA ASP A 240 8.49 12.67 4.65
C ASP A 240 8.72 11.20 4.26
N TYR A 241 7.83 10.66 3.42
CA TYR A 241 7.84 9.25 3.03
C TYR A 241 7.29 9.05 1.62
N ASN A 242 7.93 8.19 0.83
CA ASN A 242 7.44 7.76 -0.48
C ASN A 242 7.60 6.25 -0.66
N PHE A 243 6.84 5.69 -1.60
CA PHE A 243 6.90 4.28 -1.95
C PHE A 243 7.68 4.03 -3.23
N ARG A 244 8.67 3.16 -3.16
CA ARG A 244 9.22 2.48 -4.32
C ARG A 244 8.21 1.42 -4.75
N ASP A 245 7.42 1.72 -5.77
CA ASP A 245 6.35 0.85 -6.26
C ASP A 245 6.45 0.63 -7.77
N ARG A 246 5.68 -0.33 -8.30
CA ARG A 246 5.69 -0.71 -9.71
C ARG A 246 4.28 -0.98 -10.20
N ASP A 247 3.98 -0.40 -11.38
CA ASP A 247 2.82 -0.76 -12.18
C ASP A 247 3.26 -1.31 -13.54
N ILE A 248 2.31 -1.82 -14.29
CA ILE A 248 2.45 -2.23 -15.68
C ILE A 248 1.33 -1.61 -16.51
N MET A 249 1.70 -0.99 -17.63
CA MET A 249 0.76 -0.66 -18.70
C MET A 249 0.76 -1.79 -19.71
N VAL A 250 -0.41 -2.22 -20.13
CA VAL A 250 -0.59 -3.20 -21.22
C VAL A 250 -1.58 -2.67 -22.24
N VAL A 251 -1.34 -3.03 -23.51
CA VAL A 251 -2.26 -2.82 -24.62
C VAL A 251 -2.41 -4.12 -25.41
N GLY A 252 -3.54 -4.31 -26.08
CA GLY A 252 -3.86 -5.54 -26.81
C GLY A 252 -5.04 -6.28 -26.19
N PRO A 253 -5.34 -7.51 -26.66
CA PRO A 253 -6.55 -8.26 -26.29
C PRO A 253 -6.76 -8.48 -24.80
N VAL A 254 -5.69 -8.58 -24.00
CA VAL A 254 -5.75 -8.79 -22.53
C VAL A 254 -6.50 -7.67 -21.79
N VAL A 255 -6.59 -6.48 -22.37
CA VAL A 255 -7.29 -5.34 -21.73
C VAL A 255 -8.79 -5.63 -21.59
N ARG A 256 -9.37 -6.46 -22.48
CA ARG A 256 -10.77 -6.90 -22.36
C ARG A 256 -11.00 -7.79 -21.12
N ASP A 257 -10.00 -8.60 -20.75
CA ASP A 257 -10.09 -9.40 -19.52
C ASP A 257 -10.06 -8.50 -18.27
N MET A 258 -9.24 -7.43 -18.33
CA MET A 258 -9.19 -6.40 -17.29
C MET A 258 -10.53 -5.67 -17.17
N ALA A 259 -11.13 -5.24 -18.28
CA ALA A 259 -12.45 -4.59 -18.32
C ALA A 259 -13.56 -5.53 -17.81
N THR A 260 -13.51 -6.81 -18.21
CA THR A 260 -14.46 -7.83 -17.76
C THR A 260 -14.39 -8.06 -16.25
N ASN A 261 -13.18 -8.07 -15.70
CA ASN A 261 -12.98 -8.18 -14.25
C ASN A 261 -13.54 -6.94 -13.52
N PHE A 262 -13.26 -5.74 -14.04
CA PHE A 262 -13.85 -4.51 -13.50
C PHE A 262 -15.39 -4.58 -13.50
N ASP A 263 -16.00 -5.00 -14.61
CA ASP A 263 -17.45 -5.13 -14.73
C ASP A 263 -18.03 -6.13 -13.72
N ALA A 264 -17.34 -7.25 -13.46
CA ALA A 264 -17.75 -8.20 -12.42
C ALA A 264 -17.80 -7.58 -11.04
N PHE A 265 -16.80 -6.71 -10.71
CA PHE A 265 -16.80 -5.95 -9.46
C PHE A 265 -17.87 -4.86 -9.46
N TRP A 266 -18.01 -4.14 -10.57
CA TRP A 266 -18.98 -3.06 -10.70
C TRP A 266 -20.44 -3.53 -10.51
N GLN A 267 -20.77 -4.67 -11.10
CA GLN A 267 -22.10 -5.28 -11.01
C GLN A 267 -22.34 -6.08 -9.72
N SER A 268 -21.30 -6.28 -8.91
CA SER A 268 -21.41 -7.03 -7.67
C SER A 268 -22.40 -6.36 -6.69
N PRO A 269 -23.25 -7.12 -5.99
CA PRO A 269 -24.07 -6.58 -4.90
C PRO A 269 -23.25 -5.94 -3.76
N ARG A 270 -21.94 -6.18 -3.72
CA ARG A 270 -21.04 -5.55 -2.75
C ARG A 270 -20.59 -4.15 -3.18
N SER A 271 -20.81 -3.76 -4.43
CA SER A 271 -20.47 -2.44 -4.97
C SER A 271 -21.69 -1.54 -4.90
N VAL A 272 -21.75 -0.68 -3.90
CA VAL A 272 -22.91 0.14 -3.57
C VAL A 272 -22.69 1.56 -4.10
N ALA A 273 -23.66 2.08 -4.86
CA ALA A 273 -23.67 3.48 -5.29
C ALA A 273 -23.65 4.39 -4.05
N VAL A 274 -22.80 5.42 -4.07
CA VAL A 274 -22.54 6.21 -2.86
C VAL A 274 -23.77 6.91 -2.31
N ALA A 275 -24.74 7.31 -3.16
CA ALA A 275 -25.99 7.89 -2.73
C ALA A 275 -26.86 6.95 -1.86
N HIS A 276 -26.65 5.65 -1.94
CA HIS A 276 -27.37 4.64 -1.13
C HIS A 276 -26.73 4.39 0.25
N LEU A 277 -25.51 4.88 0.48
CA LEU A 277 -24.83 4.70 1.77
C LEU A 277 -25.45 5.59 2.84
N GLY A 278 -25.70 5.03 4.03
CA GLY A 278 -26.53 5.65 5.03
C GLY A 278 -26.06 7.02 5.54
N ASP A 279 -24.77 7.28 5.57
CA ASP A 279 -24.21 8.59 5.94
C ASP A 279 -24.33 9.60 4.79
N VAL A 280 -24.05 9.19 3.56
CA VAL A 280 -24.18 10.02 2.37
C VAL A 280 -25.65 10.37 2.09
N ALA A 281 -26.55 9.38 2.17
CA ALA A 281 -27.98 9.58 1.96
C ALA A 281 -28.56 10.56 2.97
N ARG A 282 -28.21 10.44 4.26
CA ARG A 282 -28.64 11.42 5.28
C ARG A 282 -28.09 12.80 5.00
N TYR A 283 -26.83 12.90 4.57
CA TYR A 283 -26.25 14.19 4.19
C TYR A 283 -27.04 14.87 3.07
N LEU A 284 -27.31 14.12 1.97
CA LEU A 284 -28.09 14.63 0.83
C LEU A 284 -29.51 15.07 1.22
N GLN A 285 -30.19 14.30 2.07
CA GLN A 285 -31.54 14.63 2.56
C GLN A 285 -31.55 15.86 3.47
N GLN A 286 -30.52 16.08 4.26
CA GLN A 286 -30.48 17.18 5.24
C GLN A 286 -29.93 18.49 4.66
N HIS A 287 -28.98 18.41 3.74
CA HIS A 287 -28.22 19.56 3.25
C HIS A 287 -28.36 19.78 1.73
N GLY A 288 -28.94 18.82 1.00
CA GLY A 288 -28.93 18.81 -0.45
C GLY A 288 -27.57 18.47 -1.04
N PRO A 289 -27.45 18.53 -2.38
CA PRO A 289 -26.19 18.28 -3.09
C PRO A 289 -25.17 19.41 -2.84
N PRO A 290 -23.98 19.09 -2.34
CA PRO A 290 -22.92 20.11 -2.18
C PRO A 290 -22.29 20.47 -3.53
N PRO A 291 -21.53 21.58 -3.61
CA PRO A 291 -20.78 21.93 -4.81
C PRO A 291 -19.74 20.86 -5.14
N ALA A 292 -19.26 20.87 -6.40
CA ALA A 292 -18.19 20.00 -6.85
C ALA A 292 -16.98 20.04 -5.88
N PRO A 293 -16.38 18.90 -5.54
CA PRO A 293 -15.24 18.90 -4.67
C PRO A 293 -14.04 19.49 -5.40
N HIS A 294 -13.59 20.62 -4.94
CA HIS A 294 -12.36 21.25 -5.41
C HIS A 294 -11.59 21.76 -4.20
N HIS A 295 -10.37 21.28 -4.06
CA HIS A 295 -9.46 21.77 -3.05
C HIS A 295 -8.25 22.39 -3.76
N PRO A 296 -7.78 23.58 -3.35
CA PRO A 296 -6.55 24.13 -3.89
C PRO A 296 -5.39 23.17 -3.60
N PHE A 297 -4.55 22.95 -4.59
CA PHE A 297 -3.37 22.11 -4.42
C PHE A 297 -2.45 22.67 -3.34
N HIS A 298 -1.91 21.78 -2.51
CA HIS A 298 -0.92 22.17 -1.52
C HIS A 298 0.38 22.65 -2.18
N ASN A 299 0.79 21.97 -3.27
CA ASN A 299 1.92 22.36 -4.10
C ASN A 299 1.51 22.57 -5.57
N PRO A 300 0.95 23.74 -5.93
CA PRO A 300 0.50 24.00 -7.28
C PRO A 300 1.64 24.13 -8.30
N LYS A 301 2.88 24.40 -7.88
CA LYS A 301 4.05 24.45 -8.77
C LYS A 301 4.37 23.04 -9.30
N ARG A 302 4.36 22.04 -8.43
CA ARG A 302 4.59 20.64 -8.75
C ARG A 302 3.54 20.10 -9.73
N VAL A 303 2.27 20.41 -9.49
CA VAL A 303 1.18 20.03 -10.39
C VAL A 303 1.39 20.66 -11.77
N ARG A 304 1.70 21.96 -11.85
CA ARG A 304 1.98 22.63 -13.15
C ARG A 304 3.17 22.02 -13.88
N ALA A 305 4.24 21.64 -13.16
CA ALA A 305 5.41 20.99 -13.76
C ALA A 305 5.06 19.63 -14.39
N LEU A 306 4.23 18.83 -13.73
CA LEU A 306 3.72 17.59 -14.30
C LEU A 306 2.85 17.86 -15.53
N LEU A 307 1.87 18.78 -15.41
CA LEU A 307 0.92 19.08 -16.49
C LEU A 307 1.57 19.64 -17.73
N ALA A 308 2.70 20.33 -17.63
CA ALA A 308 3.47 20.82 -18.77
C ALA A 308 3.95 19.71 -19.71
N ASN A 309 4.08 18.47 -19.22
CA ASN A 309 4.51 17.31 -20.01
C ASN A 309 3.36 16.39 -20.42
N VAL A 310 2.17 16.55 -19.84
CA VAL A 310 1.03 15.66 -20.07
C VAL A 310 0.52 15.76 -21.52
N ASP A 311 0.47 16.98 -22.05
CA ASP A 311 -0.07 17.28 -23.39
C ASP A 311 1.00 17.24 -24.48
N ASP A 312 2.27 17.01 -24.10
CA ASP A 312 3.40 16.92 -25.04
C ASP A 312 3.48 15.51 -25.64
N GLY A 313 3.08 15.37 -26.91
CA GLY A 313 3.09 14.11 -27.65
C GLY A 313 4.50 13.48 -27.79
N ASP A 314 5.55 14.30 -27.91
CA ASP A 314 6.93 13.82 -28.02
C ASP A 314 7.44 13.24 -26.70
N VAL A 315 7.10 13.88 -25.57
CA VAL A 315 7.37 13.38 -24.23
C VAL A 315 6.66 12.05 -24.01
N VAL A 316 5.38 11.97 -24.36
CA VAL A 316 4.57 10.76 -24.24
C VAL A 316 5.11 9.64 -25.14
N GLN A 317 5.46 9.97 -26.39
CA GLN A 317 6.08 9.01 -27.32
C GLN A 317 7.39 8.45 -26.76
N ALA A 318 8.28 9.30 -26.27
CA ALA A 318 9.59 8.90 -25.76
C ALA A 318 9.50 8.08 -24.46
N ARG A 319 8.60 8.45 -23.54
CA ARG A 319 8.51 7.83 -22.21
C ARG A 319 7.63 6.59 -22.17
N PHE A 320 6.61 6.47 -23.01
CA PHE A 320 5.60 5.41 -22.87
C PHE A 320 5.40 4.55 -24.10
N VAL A 321 5.69 5.04 -25.30
CA VAL A 321 5.51 4.28 -26.53
C VAL A 321 6.82 3.62 -26.96
N ALA A 322 7.91 4.38 -27.04
CA ALA A 322 9.20 3.85 -27.49
C ALA A 322 9.72 2.70 -26.61
N PRO A 323 9.63 2.74 -25.25
CA PRO A 323 10.08 1.65 -24.41
C PRO A 323 9.05 0.51 -24.25
N ALA A 324 7.83 0.61 -24.82
CA ALA A 324 6.81 -0.42 -24.71
C ALA A 324 7.22 -1.69 -25.49
N MET A 325 7.52 -2.75 -24.76
CA MET A 325 8.01 -4.02 -25.31
C MET A 325 6.91 -4.79 -26.02
N PRO A 326 7.17 -5.36 -27.23
CA PRO A 326 6.27 -6.32 -27.82
C PRO A 326 6.31 -7.63 -27.03
N VAL A 327 5.14 -8.15 -26.66
CA VAL A 327 4.99 -9.40 -25.90
C VAL A 327 3.82 -10.20 -26.45
N GLN A 328 3.91 -11.53 -26.43
CA GLN A 328 2.90 -12.39 -27.07
C GLN A 328 1.99 -13.11 -26.07
N HIS A 329 2.54 -13.73 -25.05
CA HIS A 329 1.81 -14.55 -24.08
C HIS A 329 1.52 -13.74 -22.81
N VAL A 330 0.45 -12.95 -22.89
CA VAL A 330 -0.01 -12.13 -21.76
C VAL A 330 -1.30 -12.69 -21.23
N SER A 331 -1.39 -12.89 -19.91
CA SER A 331 -2.61 -13.24 -19.21
C SER A 331 -2.87 -12.31 -18.03
N PHE A 332 -4.14 -12.04 -17.78
CA PHE A 332 -4.61 -11.31 -16.62
C PHE A 332 -5.21 -12.29 -15.63
N VAL A 333 -4.57 -12.48 -14.48
CA VAL A 333 -5.05 -13.35 -13.41
C VAL A 333 -5.64 -12.48 -12.30
N ALA A 334 -6.89 -12.72 -11.95
CA ALA A 334 -7.58 -11.86 -11.02
C ALA A 334 -8.61 -12.63 -10.18
N ASP A 335 -8.77 -12.21 -8.95
CA ASP A 335 -9.86 -12.65 -8.10
C ASP A 335 -11.19 -12.03 -8.59
N LEU A 336 -12.27 -12.75 -8.32
CA LEU A 336 -13.63 -12.26 -8.51
C LEU A 336 -14.24 -11.83 -7.17
N PRO A 337 -15.31 -10.99 -7.18
CA PRO A 337 -15.99 -10.56 -5.94
C PRO A 337 -16.54 -11.71 -5.10
N VAL A 338 -16.71 -12.88 -5.72
CA VAL A 338 -17.22 -14.12 -5.09
C VAL A 338 -16.15 -14.90 -4.31
N LYS A 339 -14.88 -14.52 -4.34
CA LYS A 339 -13.77 -15.18 -3.61
C LYS A 339 -14.14 -15.55 -2.15
N HIS A 340 -15.04 -14.82 -1.54
CA HIS A 340 -15.42 -14.99 -0.14
C HIS A 340 -16.71 -15.78 0.09
N ARG A 341 -17.33 -16.33 -0.96
CA ARG A 341 -18.52 -17.15 -0.88
C ARG A 341 -18.15 -18.63 -0.91
N LYS A 342 -18.35 -19.32 0.22
CA LYS A 342 -17.99 -20.74 0.35
C LYS A 342 -18.73 -21.66 -0.60
N ASP A 343 -20.00 -21.34 -0.90
CA ASP A 343 -20.87 -22.07 -1.81
C ASP A 343 -20.37 -22.04 -3.28
N LEU A 344 -19.68 -20.96 -3.66
CA LEU A 344 -19.13 -20.79 -5.00
C LEU A 344 -17.69 -21.26 -5.10
N LEU A 345 -16.95 -21.38 -3.98
CA LEU A 345 -15.61 -21.95 -3.93
C LEU A 345 -15.59 -23.43 -4.38
N GLN A 346 -16.66 -24.18 -4.08
CA GLN A 346 -16.82 -25.58 -4.48
C GLN A 346 -17.27 -25.72 -5.94
N ALA A 347 -18.07 -24.78 -6.44
CA ALA A 347 -18.58 -24.82 -7.82
C ALA A 347 -17.53 -24.39 -8.88
N ASN A 348 -16.52 -23.62 -8.48
CA ASN A 348 -15.48 -23.09 -9.39
C ASN A 348 -14.20 -23.94 -9.39
N ALA A 349 -14.18 -25.10 -8.76
CA ALA A 349 -13.04 -26.03 -8.83
C ALA A 349 -12.78 -26.53 -10.27
N ASP A 350 -13.80 -26.47 -11.14
CA ASP A 350 -13.72 -26.89 -12.54
C ASP A 350 -13.54 -25.70 -13.52
N THR A 351 -13.45 -24.45 -13.04
CA THR A 351 -13.19 -23.31 -13.93
C THR A 351 -11.69 -23.09 -14.09
N PRO A 352 -11.16 -22.94 -15.34
CA PRO A 352 -9.73 -22.72 -15.61
C PRO A 352 -9.17 -21.42 -15.00
N ALA A 353 -10.01 -20.52 -14.56
CA ALA A 353 -9.65 -19.27 -13.87
C ALA A 353 -9.65 -19.50 -12.35
N GLY A 354 -8.63 -20.17 -11.83
CA GLY A 354 -8.33 -20.19 -10.38
C GLY A 354 -8.10 -18.79 -9.85
N PHE A 355 -8.28 -18.62 -8.53
CA PHE A 355 -7.99 -17.33 -7.88
C PHE A 355 -6.56 -16.85 -8.16
N ALA A 356 -6.32 -15.51 -8.14
CA ALA A 356 -5.01 -14.92 -8.42
C ALA A 356 -3.90 -15.58 -7.57
N SER A 357 -4.11 -15.77 -6.27
CA SER A 357 -3.15 -16.42 -5.37
C SER A 357 -2.83 -17.89 -5.76
N GLN A 358 -3.81 -18.65 -6.25
CA GLN A 358 -3.59 -20.04 -6.69
C GLN A 358 -2.73 -20.07 -7.95
N ASN A 359 -3.03 -19.22 -8.92
CA ASN A 359 -2.22 -19.11 -10.15
C ASN A 359 -0.78 -18.70 -9.83
N LEU A 360 -0.59 -17.70 -8.97
CA LEU A 360 0.75 -17.25 -8.58
C LEU A 360 1.52 -18.34 -7.79
N MET A 361 0.86 -19.07 -6.91
CA MET A 361 1.48 -20.22 -6.22
C MET A 361 1.83 -21.36 -7.19
N GLN A 362 1.01 -21.59 -8.22
CA GLN A 362 1.31 -22.61 -9.24
C GLN A 362 2.55 -22.22 -10.04
N LEU A 363 2.68 -20.97 -10.48
CA LEU A 363 3.89 -20.49 -11.15
C LEU A 363 5.15 -20.73 -10.31
N ILE A 364 5.08 -20.47 -8.99
CA ILE A 364 6.19 -20.75 -8.07
C ILE A 364 6.44 -22.26 -7.96
N ALA A 365 5.40 -23.09 -7.93
CA ALA A 365 5.53 -24.53 -7.82
C ALA A 365 6.21 -25.16 -9.05
N ASP A 366 6.01 -24.56 -10.22
CA ASP A 366 6.54 -25.01 -11.51
C ASP A 366 7.98 -24.51 -11.79
N ALA A 367 8.52 -23.63 -10.91
CA ALA A 367 9.86 -23.08 -11.04
C ALA A 367 10.95 -24.17 -11.04
N GLN A 368 11.86 -24.12 -12.00
CA GLN A 368 12.95 -25.08 -12.15
C GLN A 368 14.32 -24.56 -11.70
N HIS A 369 14.57 -23.25 -11.89
CA HIS A 369 15.89 -22.66 -11.69
C HIS A 369 15.88 -21.52 -10.70
N ASP A 370 14.99 -20.53 -10.89
CA ASP A 370 15.02 -19.26 -10.15
C ASP A 370 13.61 -18.76 -9.85
N VAL A 371 13.44 -18.27 -8.62
CA VAL A 371 12.30 -17.47 -8.20
C VAL A 371 12.85 -16.15 -7.65
N LEU A 372 12.61 -15.05 -8.34
CA LEU A 372 12.90 -13.71 -7.89
C LEU A 372 11.59 -13.04 -7.47
N LEU A 373 11.41 -12.80 -6.17
CA LEU A 373 10.17 -12.27 -5.60
C LEU A 373 10.41 -10.92 -4.95
N GLN A 374 9.60 -9.93 -5.30
CA GLN A 374 9.58 -8.62 -4.66
C GLN A 374 8.23 -8.39 -3.97
N THR A 375 8.26 -8.15 -2.66
CA THR A 375 7.07 -7.95 -1.83
C THR A 375 7.33 -6.98 -0.69
N PRO A 376 6.38 -6.09 -0.36
CA PRO A 376 6.55 -5.18 0.78
C PRO A 376 6.59 -5.92 2.12
N TYR A 377 5.92 -7.07 2.22
CA TYR A 377 5.72 -7.80 3.48
C TYR A 377 6.04 -9.28 3.32
N LEU A 378 7.19 -9.71 3.82
CA LEU A 378 7.56 -11.13 3.77
C LEU A 378 6.87 -11.91 4.92
N VAL A 379 5.58 -12.15 4.77
CA VAL A 379 4.78 -12.95 5.68
C VAL A 379 4.07 -14.04 4.86
N LEU A 380 4.53 -15.28 4.97
CA LEU A 380 4.01 -16.35 4.15
C LEU A 380 2.80 -17.05 4.80
N SER A 381 1.77 -17.32 4.02
CA SER A 381 0.67 -18.20 4.41
C SER A 381 1.14 -19.64 4.67
N LYS A 382 0.33 -20.44 5.35
CA LYS A 382 0.68 -21.87 5.58
C LYS A 382 0.87 -22.64 4.27
N PRO A 383 -0.02 -22.49 3.24
CA PRO A 383 0.21 -23.13 1.93
C PRO A 383 1.53 -22.70 1.29
N ALA A 384 1.83 -21.38 1.25
CA ALA A 384 3.08 -20.88 0.71
C ALA A 384 4.31 -21.41 1.46
N GLN A 385 4.25 -21.51 2.80
CA GLN A 385 5.33 -22.12 3.59
C GLN A 385 5.53 -23.61 3.28
N HIS A 386 4.44 -24.34 2.99
CA HIS A 386 4.54 -25.74 2.54
C HIS A 386 5.17 -25.84 1.16
N LEU A 387 4.76 -25.01 0.24
CA LEU A 387 5.29 -24.94 -1.13
C LEU A 387 6.81 -24.69 -1.10
N PHE A 388 7.27 -23.60 -0.49
CA PHE A 388 8.70 -23.27 -0.45
C PHE A 388 9.54 -24.33 0.28
N ARG A 389 8.99 -25.00 1.31
CA ARG A 389 9.66 -26.11 1.95
C ARG A 389 9.80 -27.33 1.05
N SER A 390 8.79 -27.62 0.21
CA SER A 390 8.85 -28.72 -0.76
C SER A 390 9.84 -28.42 -1.89
N LEU A 391 9.86 -27.19 -2.39
CA LEU A 391 10.83 -26.74 -3.39
C LEU A 391 12.27 -26.88 -2.87
N HIS A 392 12.55 -26.40 -1.65
CA HIS A 392 13.90 -26.47 -1.05
C HIS A 392 14.39 -27.90 -0.78
N ARG A 393 13.49 -28.90 -0.77
CA ARG A 393 13.84 -30.32 -0.56
C ARG A 393 14.04 -31.11 -1.85
N GLN A 394 13.82 -30.50 -2.99
CA GLN A 394 14.10 -31.13 -4.29
C GLN A 394 15.59 -31.46 -4.43
N ALA A 395 15.93 -32.38 -5.30
CA ALA A 395 17.33 -32.74 -5.59
C ALA A 395 18.11 -31.55 -6.18
N SER A 396 17.44 -30.73 -6.99
CA SER A 396 17.94 -29.46 -7.54
C SER A 396 16.93 -28.36 -7.22
N PRO A 397 16.99 -27.76 -6.02
CA PRO A 397 16.03 -26.74 -5.64
C PRO A 397 16.26 -25.45 -6.44
N PRO A 398 15.20 -24.76 -6.87
CA PRO A 398 15.34 -23.44 -7.48
C PRO A 398 15.93 -22.45 -6.48
N ARG A 399 16.72 -21.52 -6.97
CA ARG A 399 17.24 -20.40 -6.17
C ARG A 399 16.10 -19.41 -5.90
N VAL A 400 15.82 -19.10 -4.63
CA VAL A 400 14.77 -18.16 -4.24
C VAL A 400 15.39 -16.90 -3.66
N GLN A 401 15.22 -15.78 -4.36
CA GLN A 401 15.69 -14.45 -3.96
C GLN A 401 14.50 -13.56 -3.62
N ILE A 402 14.57 -12.88 -2.48
CA ILE A 402 13.48 -12.05 -1.95
C ILE A 402 13.96 -10.62 -1.77
N SER A 403 13.28 -9.68 -2.42
CA SER A 403 13.38 -8.23 -2.15
C SER A 403 12.19 -7.82 -1.27
N THR A 404 12.46 -7.24 -0.10
CA THR A 404 11.42 -6.84 0.85
C THR A 404 11.85 -5.64 1.70
N ASN A 405 10.95 -5.09 2.52
CA ASN A 405 11.29 -3.99 3.41
C ASN A 405 12.15 -4.42 4.59
N SER A 406 13.07 -3.54 4.99
CA SER A 406 13.63 -3.54 6.34
C SER A 406 12.63 -2.93 7.34
N LEU A 407 12.92 -3.07 8.65
CA LEU A 407 12.16 -2.34 9.68
C LEU A 407 12.25 -0.83 9.50
N ALA A 408 13.38 -0.34 9.02
CA ALA A 408 13.60 1.07 8.78
C ALA A 408 12.81 1.62 7.57
N ALA A 409 12.50 0.80 6.60
CA ALA A 409 11.81 1.19 5.37
C ALA A 409 10.30 0.93 5.38
N THR A 410 9.82 -0.04 6.17
CA THR A 410 8.41 -0.46 6.14
C THR A 410 7.44 0.57 6.71
N ASP A 411 6.26 0.66 6.10
CA ASP A 411 5.05 1.32 6.62
C ASP A 411 4.24 0.41 7.56
N ALA A 412 4.45 -0.92 7.49
CA ALA A 412 3.69 -1.93 8.22
C ALA A 412 4.54 -2.64 9.28
N PHE A 413 4.71 -1.99 10.43
CA PHE A 413 5.49 -2.49 11.55
C PHE A 413 5.12 -3.92 11.98
N LEU A 414 3.81 -4.21 12.08
CA LEU A 414 3.33 -5.52 12.51
C LEU A 414 3.69 -6.64 11.53
N ALA A 415 3.57 -6.38 10.23
CA ALA A 415 3.97 -7.33 9.19
C ALA A 415 5.48 -7.63 9.26
N TYR A 416 6.31 -6.58 9.43
CA TYR A 416 7.74 -6.79 9.61
C TYR A 416 8.06 -7.60 10.87
N ALA A 417 7.38 -7.34 11.99
CA ALA A 417 7.60 -8.07 13.24
C ALA A 417 7.34 -9.58 13.08
N VAL A 418 6.30 -9.95 12.32
CA VAL A 418 6.03 -11.37 12.00
C VAL A 418 7.09 -11.93 11.06
N SER A 419 7.48 -11.20 10.03
CA SER A 419 8.59 -11.57 9.13
C SER A 419 9.88 -11.85 9.90
N TYR A 420 10.26 -10.93 10.78
CA TYR A 420 11.46 -11.04 11.61
C TYR A 420 11.49 -12.31 12.46
N LYS A 421 10.33 -12.68 13.05
CA LYS A 421 10.18 -13.90 13.84
C LYS A 421 10.56 -15.16 13.05
N TYR A 422 10.23 -15.20 11.76
CA TYR A 422 10.42 -16.36 10.90
C TYR A 422 11.71 -16.34 10.07
N LYS A 423 12.59 -15.34 10.22
CA LYS A 423 13.85 -15.23 9.44
C LYS A 423 14.71 -16.51 9.47
N ARG A 424 14.80 -17.20 10.63
CA ARG A 424 15.52 -18.48 10.70
C ARG A 424 14.91 -19.52 9.75
N ARG A 425 13.59 -19.63 9.74
CA ARG A 425 12.86 -20.57 8.88
C ARG A 425 13.06 -20.22 7.40
N TYR A 426 12.98 -18.95 7.07
CA TYR A 426 13.17 -18.48 5.71
C TYR A 426 14.57 -18.79 5.18
N LEU A 427 15.61 -18.51 5.95
CA LEU A 427 16.99 -18.78 5.55
C LEU A 427 17.30 -20.29 5.52
N ARG A 428 16.89 -21.05 6.54
CA ARG A 428 17.31 -22.43 6.71
C ARG A 428 16.38 -23.46 6.09
N ASP A 429 15.05 -23.29 6.32
CA ASP A 429 14.09 -24.32 5.96
C ASP A 429 13.58 -24.11 4.52
N PHE A 430 13.75 -22.90 3.96
CA PHE A 430 13.32 -22.53 2.61
C PHE A 430 14.50 -22.09 1.70
N GLY A 431 15.68 -21.87 2.24
CA GLY A 431 16.87 -21.48 1.47
C GLY A 431 16.80 -20.06 0.87
N PHE A 432 16.00 -19.17 1.44
CA PHE A 432 15.81 -17.83 0.89
C PHE A 432 17.05 -16.96 0.99
N GLN A 433 17.35 -16.22 -0.08
CA GLN A 433 18.29 -15.13 -0.10
C GLN A 433 17.49 -13.83 0.04
N ILE A 434 17.56 -13.19 1.22
CA ILE A 434 16.70 -12.06 1.55
C ILE A 434 17.50 -10.76 1.49
N HIS A 435 16.96 -9.77 0.77
CA HIS A 435 17.49 -8.42 0.65
C HIS A 435 16.43 -7.44 1.19
N GLU A 436 16.79 -6.75 2.29
CA GLU A 436 15.89 -5.79 2.95
C GLU A 436 16.21 -4.36 2.51
N PHE A 437 15.24 -3.72 1.88
CA PHE A 437 15.36 -2.38 1.32
C PHE A 437 15.72 -1.34 2.39
N LYS A 438 16.64 -0.43 2.08
CA LYS A 438 17.10 0.64 2.96
C LYS A 438 16.10 1.81 2.95
N PRO A 439 15.93 2.55 4.06
CA PRO A 439 15.05 3.73 4.11
C PRO A 439 15.57 4.89 3.26
N PHE A 440 16.89 4.92 2.98
CA PHE A 440 17.56 5.91 2.16
C PHE A 440 18.41 5.19 1.11
N PRO A 441 17.78 4.63 0.05
CA PRO A 441 18.49 3.92 -1.01
C PRO A 441 19.32 4.91 -1.81
N ALA A 442 20.57 4.53 -2.15
CA ALA A 442 21.49 5.43 -2.85
C ALA A 442 21.26 5.45 -4.37
N ASP A 443 20.67 4.39 -4.93
CA ASP A 443 20.48 4.20 -6.38
C ASP A 443 19.04 3.72 -6.72
N ALA A 444 18.04 4.17 -5.98
CA ALA A 444 16.64 3.96 -6.37
C ALA A 444 16.25 5.01 -7.43
N PRO A 445 15.39 4.66 -8.39
CA PRO A 445 14.88 5.64 -9.34
C PRO A 445 13.95 6.62 -8.63
N PHE A 446 14.53 7.76 -8.28
CA PHE A 446 13.84 8.87 -7.63
C PHE A 446 14.37 10.18 -8.23
N GLU A 447 13.55 10.84 -9.04
CA GLU A 447 13.92 12.07 -9.71
C GLU A 447 13.09 13.24 -9.19
N LEU A 448 13.62 13.97 -8.21
CA LEU A 448 12.98 15.18 -7.65
C LEU A 448 12.60 16.19 -8.73
N GLY A 449 13.43 16.40 -9.73
CA GLY A 449 13.21 17.39 -10.79
C GLY A 449 11.98 17.11 -11.65
N GLN A 450 11.59 15.84 -11.81
CA GLN A 450 10.40 15.46 -12.59
C GLN A 450 9.09 15.74 -11.85
N THR A 451 9.13 15.85 -10.53
CA THR A 451 7.94 16.14 -9.70
C THR A 451 7.71 17.63 -9.49
N GLY A 452 8.66 18.48 -9.86
CA GLY A 452 8.66 19.90 -9.49
C GLY A 452 8.99 20.15 -8.02
N ALA A 453 9.40 19.14 -7.26
CA ALA A 453 9.81 19.30 -5.86
C ALA A 453 11.06 20.19 -5.74
N ASP A 454 11.95 20.17 -6.73
CA ASP A 454 13.12 21.07 -6.83
C ASP A 454 12.75 22.55 -6.83
N LEU A 455 11.55 22.90 -7.32
CA LEU A 455 11.08 24.27 -7.32
C LEU A 455 10.83 24.82 -5.90
N GLN A 456 10.60 23.93 -4.92
CA GLN A 456 10.51 24.34 -3.51
C GLN A 456 11.87 24.64 -2.89
N LEU A 457 12.92 23.92 -3.33
CA LEU A 457 14.28 24.11 -2.84
C LEU A 457 14.90 25.40 -3.41
N GLN A 458 14.52 25.79 -4.62
CA GLN A 458 15.02 27.01 -5.29
C GLN A 458 14.40 28.32 -4.76
N ASP A 459 13.19 28.27 -4.20
CA ASP A 459 12.50 29.44 -3.65
C ASP A 459 12.98 29.81 -2.22
N GLU A 460 13.77 28.97 -1.53
CA GLU A 460 14.48 29.39 -0.32
C GLU A 460 15.76 30.11 -0.73
N PRO A 461 15.92 31.42 -0.43
CA PRO A 461 17.17 32.12 -0.74
C PRO A 461 18.32 31.37 -0.04
N ALA A 462 19.32 31.00 -0.82
CA ALA A 462 20.57 30.44 -0.32
C ALA A 462 21.23 31.46 0.64
N GLN A 463 20.83 31.39 1.91
CA GLN A 463 21.60 32.07 2.95
C GLN A 463 22.92 31.33 3.03
N ALA A 464 23.98 32.03 2.68
CA ALA A 464 25.37 31.61 2.72
C ALA A 464 25.61 30.74 3.96
N MET A 465 26.02 29.51 3.72
CA MET A 465 26.67 28.72 4.76
C MET A 465 28.00 29.41 5.06
N ASP A 466 28.04 30.16 6.13
CA ASP A 466 29.27 30.65 6.70
C ASP A 466 30.15 29.44 7.06
N ALA A 467 31.22 29.28 6.32
CA ALA A 467 32.22 28.24 6.48
C ALA A 467 33.19 28.56 7.63
N ASN A 468 32.67 28.96 8.79
CA ASN A 468 33.46 29.13 10.00
C ASN A 468 32.56 28.93 11.25
N ALA A 469 32.25 27.71 11.57
CA ALA A 469 31.81 27.34 12.91
C ALA A 469 32.72 26.22 13.41
N THR A 470 33.78 26.63 14.08
CA THR A 470 34.59 25.81 14.97
C THR A 470 33.71 25.25 16.09
N GLU A 471 34.01 24.00 16.42
CA GLU A 471 33.50 23.25 17.56
C GLU A 471 33.43 24.10 18.84
N ASP A 472 32.22 24.22 19.41
CA ASP A 472 32.04 24.37 20.86
C ASP A 472 30.65 23.77 21.24
N ALA A 473 30.73 22.59 21.80
CA ALA A 473 29.59 21.90 22.39
C ALA A 473 29.29 22.56 23.75
N GLN A 474 28.25 23.38 23.82
CA GLN A 474 27.69 23.81 25.12
C GLN A 474 26.17 23.98 25.06
N ALA A 475 25.52 23.30 26.01
CA ALA A 475 24.25 23.47 26.69
C ALA A 475 22.99 23.98 25.95
N PRO A 476 21.80 23.49 26.31
CA PRO A 476 20.56 23.77 25.59
C PRO A 476 20.12 25.23 25.79
N ALA A 477 19.90 25.92 24.65
CA ALA A 477 19.38 27.28 24.62
C ALA A 477 17.91 27.32 25.09
N ASP A 478 17.60 28.37 25.82
CA ASP A 478 16.31 28.78 26.37
C ASP A 478 15.20 28.70 25.30
N PRO A 479 14.07 28.01 25.54
CA PRO A 479 12.98 27.84 24.58
C PRO A 479 12.26 29.13 24.17
N GLY A 480 12.58 30.26 24.76
CA GLY A 480 11.97 31.58 24.48
C GLY A 480 12.50 32.28 23.21
N ASN A 481 13.68 31.93 22.69
CA ASN A 481 14.38 32.69 21.64
C ASN A 481 14.61 31.95 20.36
N SER A 482 13.94 30.83 20.11
CA SER A 482 14.05 30.09 18.88
C SER A 482 13.25 30.73 17.74
N THR A 483 13.87 30.90 16.55
CA THR A 483 13.20 31.42 15.37
C THR A 483 12.06 30.48 14.92
N LEU A 484 11.08 31.02 14.20
CA LEU A 484 9.98 30.21 13.59
C LEU A 484 10.52 29.05 12.74
N ARG A 485 11.72 29.21 12.16
CA ARG A 485 12.45 28.18 11.40
C ARG A 485 12.97 27.07 12.30
N GLU A 486 13.59 27.41 13.42
CA GLU A 486 14.08 26.43 14.40
C GLU A 486 12.92 25.69 15.06
N ARG A 487 11.80 26.38 15.35
CA ARG A 487 10.56 25.74 15.81
C ARG A 487 9.94 24.84 14.75
N ARG A 488 10.04 25.17 13.44
CA ARG A 488 9.62 24.29 12.35
C ARG A 488 10.58 23.12 12.17
N LEU A 489 11.87 23.32 12.27
CA LEU A 489 12.89 22.25 12.21
C LEU A 489 12.83 21.35 13.45
N ALA A 490 12.65 21.92 14.64
CA ALA A 490 12.43 21.15 15.86
C ALA A 490 11.08 20.41 15.84
N LYS A 491 10.02 21.00 15.29
CA LYS A 491 8.76 20.30 15.00
C LYS A 491 8.94 19.23 13.90
N ARG A 492 9.77 19.45 12.90
CA ARG A 492 10.13 18.44 11.90
C ARG A 492 11.00 17.34 12.50
N GLY A 493 11.97 17.66 13.33
CA GLY A 493 12.77 16.67 14.09
C GLY A 493 11.97 15.86 15.11
N LEU A 494 10.94 16.44 15.71
CA LEU A 494 9.95 15.74 16.55
C LEU A 494 8.86 15.07 15.73
N ARG A 495 8.64 15.48 14.48
CA ARG A 495 7.71 14.91 13.50
C ARG A 495 8.36 13.94 12.51
N SER A 496 9.63 13.67 12.61
CA SER A 496 10.27 12.54 11.92
C SER A 496 9.84 11.17 12.49
N ASP A 497 8.87 11.14 13.39
CA ASP A 497 7.97 10.02 13.48
C ASP A 497 7.09 10.09 12.22
N PRO A 498 7.25 9.20 11.24
CA PRO A 498 6.34 9.12 10.12
C PRO A 498 5.00 8.62 10.66
N VAL A 499 4.24 9.52 11.26
CA VAL A 499 2.80 9.39 11.21
C VAL A 499 2.52 9.75 9.75
N SER A 500 2.79 8.80 8.85
CA SER A 500 2.27 8.92 7.50
C SER A 500 0.80 9.30 7.66
N GLU A 501 0.30 10.16 6.84
CA GLU A 501 -1.13 10.47 6.86
C GLU A 501 -1.97 9.18 6.77
N ALA A 502 -1.43 8.11 6.18
CA ALA A 502 -1.98 6.75 6.24
C ALA A 502 -2.09 6.21 7.68
N GLY A 503 -1.12 6.45 8.56
CA GLY A 503 -1.20 6.06 9.99
C GLY A 503 -2.26 6.83 10.80
N ARG A 504 -2.69 8.02 10.32
CA ARG A 504 -3.82 8.75 10.90
C ARG A 504 -5.18 8.24 10.42
N ARG A 505 -5.24 7.36 9.41
CA ARG A 505 -6.46 7.04 8.68
C ARG A 505 -7.27 5.89 9.24
N SER A 506 -6.63 4.90 9.82
CA SER A 506 -7.32 3.80 10.49
C SER A 506 -6.35 3.02 11.36
N PRO A 507 -6.69 2.73 12.62
CA PRO A 507 -5.90 1.82 13.45
C PRO A 507 -5.92 0.37 12.93
N PHE A 508 -6.69 0.10 11.87
CA PHE A 508 -6.87 -1.22 11.25
C PHE A 508 -6.49 -1.24 9.76
N SER A 509 -5.94 -0.15 9.20
CA SER A 509 -5.36 -0.23 7.86
C SER A 509 -4.11 -1.11 7.92
N SER A 510 -3.82 -1.81 6.83
CA SER A 510 -2.58 -2.58 6.68
C SER A 510 -1.30 -1.72 6.88
N SER A 511 -1.44 -0.41 6.78
CA SER A 511 -0.44 0.61 7.09
C SER A 511 -0.50 1.14 8.54
N GLY A 512 -1.35 0.60 9.42
CA GLY A 512 -1.52 1.02 10.82
C GLY A 512 -0.36 0.61 11.76
N GLY A 513 0.85 0.43 11.24
CA GLY A 513 2.04 0.22 12.03
C GLY A 513 2.47 1.49 12.77
N LEU A 514 2.92 1.37 14.01
CA LEU A 514 3.58 2.46 14.71
C LEU A 514 4.88 2.79 13.97
N PRO A 515 5.05 4.02 13.48
CA PRO A 515 6.25 4.40 12.75
C PRO A 515 7.49 4.23 13.62
N VAL A 516 8.54 3.67 13.06
CA VAL A 516 9.78 3.44 13.76
C VAL A 516 10.65 4.69 13.63
N ARG A 517 11.18 5.19 14.74
CA ARG A 517 12.10 6.32 14.74
C ARG A 517 13.43 5.92 14.09
N LEU A 518 13.93 6.75 13.17
CA LEU A 518 15.22 6.54 12.52
C LEU A 518 16.32 7.36 13.20
N LYS A 519 17.55 6.87 13.11
CA LYS A 519 18.76 7.57 13.57
C LYS A 519 19.09 8.78 12.71
N ARG A 520 18.66 8.80 11.45
CA ARG A 520 18.90 9.88 10.49
C ARG A 520 17.57 10.52 10.09
N ALA A 521 17.58 11.84 9.87
CA ALA A 521 16.50 12.56 9.22
C ALA A 521 16.69 12.50 7.69
N GLY A 522 15.60 12.54 6.94
CA GLY A 522 15.61 12.53 5.47
C GLY A 522 14.28 12.05 4.90
N LEU A 523 14.12 12.21 3.59
CA LEU A 523 13.00 11.64 2.85
C LEU A 523 13.16 10.11 2.84
N ARG A 524 12.24 9.43 3.51
CA ARG A 524 12.26 7.99 3.69
C ARG A 524 11.54 7.29 2.55
N MET A 525 12.11 6.21 2.06
CA MET A 525 11.48 5.35 1.06
C MET A 525 11.15 3.97 1.63
N GLY A 526 9.97 3.46 1.29
CA GLY A 526 9.55 2.10 1.55
C GLY A 526 9.28 1.33 0.27
N LEU A 527 9.63 0.06 0.23
CA LEU A 527 9.30 -0.81 -0.89
C LEU A 527 7.83 -1.20 -0.82
N HIS A 528 7.09 -0.99 -1.94
CA HIS A 528 5.69 -1.41 -2.03
C HIS A 528 5.37 -2.21 -3.31
N ALA A 529 6.35 -2.41 -4.20
CA ALA A 529 6.20 -3.19 -5.42
C ALA A 529 5.87 -4.67 -5.15
N LYS A 530 4.99 -5.25 -5.96
CA LYS A 530 4.57 -6.64 -5.93
C LYS A 530 4.85 -7.25 -7.30
N SER A 531 5.99 -7.92 -7.40
CA SER A 531 6.48 -8.44 -8.67
C SER A 531 7.19 -9.78 -8.48
N MET A 532 7.21 -10.58 -9.52
CA MET A 532 7.88 -11.87 -9.50
C MET A 532 8.46 -12.18 -10.88
N VAL A 533 9.62 -12.82 -10.90
CA VAL A 533 10.19 -13.42 -12.09
C VAL A 533 10.48 -14.90 -11.82
N ILE A 534 10.07 -15.75 -12.73
CA ILE A 534 10.29 -17.21 -12.68
C ILE A 534 11.15 -17.62 -13.85
N ASP A 535 12.28 -18.29 -13.55
CA ASP A 535 13.19 -18.92 -14.49
C ASP A 535 13.67 -17.97 -15.63
N ASP A 536 13.83 -16.67 -15.34
CA ASP A 536 14.15 -15.60 -16.29
C ASP A 536 13.24 -15.57 -17.54
N ARG A 537 12.06 -16.15 -17.45
CA ARG A 537 11.11 -16.34 -18.54
C ARG A 537 9.76 -15.70 -18.27
N ILE A 538 9.20 -15.89 -17.09
CA ILE A 538 7.86 -15.39 -16.75
C ILE A 538 8.00 -14.21 -15.82
N GLY A 539 7.47 -13.06 -16.24
CA GLY A 539 7.38 -11.86 -15.42
C GLY A 539 5.96 -11.61 -14.93
N VAL A 540 5.81 -11.19 -13.67
CA VAL A 540 4.53 -10.90 -13.01
C VAL A 540 4.58 -9.55 -12.34
N VAL A 541 3.59 -8.71 -12.61
CA VAL A 541 3.37 -7.43 -11.91
C VAL A 541 1.90 -7.35 -11.50
N GLY A 542 1.63 -7.06 -10.22
CA GLY A 542 0.26 -7.02 -9.75
C GLY A 542 0.08 -6.38 -8.37
N THR A 543 -1.02 -6.73 -7.74
CA THR A 543 -1.44 -6.15 -6.45
C THR A 543 -1.16 -7.06 -5.26
N HIS A 544 -0.88 -8.34 -5.48
CA HIS A 544 -0.78 -9.38 -4.46
C HIS A 544 0.52 -9.24 -3.66
N ASN A 545 0.41 -9.05 -2.35
CA ASN A 545 1.57 -8.92 -1.44
C ASN A 545 2.28 -10.26 -1.15
N PHE A 546 1.82 -11.39 -1.68
CA PHE A 546 2.29 -12.73 -1.33
C PHE A 546 2.18 -13.02 0.18
N ASP A 547 1.13 -12.52 0.81
CA ASP A 547 0.85 -12.61 2.23
C ASP A 547 -0.48 -13.37 2.49
N PRO A 548 -0.73 -13.80 3.75
CA PRO A 548 -1.95 -14.53 4.10
C PRO A 548 -3.24 -13.74 3.83
N ARG A 549 -3.16 -12.40 3.83
CA ARG A 549 -4.29 -11.54 3.59
C ARG A 549 -4.68 -11.53 2.10
N GLY A 550 -3.67 -11.44 1.22
CA GLY A 550 -3.85 -11.60 -0.23
C GLY A 550 -4.38 -12.98 -0.60
N ASP A 551 -3.90 -14.03 0.07
CA ASP A 551 -4.35 -15.41 -0.20
C ASP A 551 -5.81 -15.63 0.20
N THR A 552 -6.32 -15.01 1.29
CA THR A 552 -7.60 -15.40 1.91
C THR A 552 -8.63 -14.29 2.02
N TRP A 553 -8.23 -13.05 2.25
CA TRP A 553 -9.15 -11.97 2.61
C TRP A 553 -9.33 -10.90 1.54
N ASN A 554 -8.27 -10.54 0.84
CA ASN A 554 -8.32 -9.53 -0.19
C ASN A 554 -8.63 -10.16 -1.55
N THR A 555 -9.23 -9.38 -2.44
CA THR A 555 -9.21 -9.68 -3.86
C THR A 555 -8.03 -8.99 -4.51
N GLU A 556 -7.34 -9.70 -5.40
CA GLU A 556 -6.08 -9.28 -6.00
C GLU A 556 -6.12 -9.49 -7.52
N ASN A 557 -5.19 -8.86 -8.24
CA ASN A 557 -4.95 -9.11 -9.65
C ASN A 557 -3.46 -9.05 -9.99
N ALA A 558 -3.10 -9.61 -11.15
CA ALA A 558 -1.77 -9.49 -11.72
C ALA A 558 -1.82 -9.69 -13.23
N VAL A 559 -0.88 -9.07 -13.93
CA VAL A 559 -0.52 -9.37 -15.31
C VAL A 559 0.65 -10.35 -15.29
N VAL A 560 0.51 -11.46 -15.96
CA VAL A 560 1.51 -12.50 -16.16
C VAL A 560 1.94 -12.49 -17.60
N ILE A 561 3.25 -12.37 -17.86
CA ILE A 561 3.84 -12.32 -19.20
C ILE A 561 4.89 -13.42 -19.29
N ASP A 562 4.63 -14.40 -20.16
CA ASP A 562 5.57 -15.44 -20.51
C ASP A 562 6.40 -14.98 -21.73
N ASP A 563 7.42 -14.18 -21.44
CA ASP A 563 8.34 -13.59 -22.40
C ASP A 563 9.69 -13.34 -21.74
N PRO A 564 10.79 -13.96 -22.19
CA PRO A 564 12.10 -13.82 -21.56
C PRO A 564 12.64 -12.40 -21.58
N HIS A 565 12.36 -11.61 -22.62
CA HIS A 565 12.85 -10.24 -22.73
C HIS A 565 12.17 -9.34 -21.68
N PHE A 566 10.85 -9.49 -21.50
CA PHE A 566 10.11 -8.82 -20.45
C PHE A 566 10.57 -9.27 -19.05
N ALA A 567 10.74 -10.59 -18.86
CA ALA A 567 11.18 -11.15 -17.60
C ALA A 567 12.56 -10.63 -17.18
N GLN A 568 13.51 -10.55 -18.12
CA GLN A 568 14.84 -9.99 -17.88
C GLN A 568 14.80 -8.50 -17.52
N ALA A 569 13.98 -7.71 -18.22
CA ALA A 569 13.80 -6.29 -17.90
C ALA A 569 13.21 -6.10 -16.49
N LEU A 570 12.22 -6.92 -16.11
CA LEU A 570 11.63 -6.91 -14.78
C LEU A 570 12.64 -7.38 -13.72
N ALA A 571 13.40 -8.44 -14.01
CA ALA A 571 14.44 -8.95 -13.11
C ALA A 571 15.52 -7.88 -12.87
N ALA A 572 15.97 -7.18 -13.89
CA ALA A 572 16.96 -6.11 -13.77
C ALA A 572 16.47 -4.99 -12.83
N SER A 573 15.19 -4.61 -12.93
CA SER A 573 14.59 -3.62 -12.03
C SER A 573 14.52 -4.11 -10.58
N ILE A 574 14.09 -5.36 -10.33
CA ILE A 574 14.04 -5.93 -8.99
C ILE A 574 15.46 -6.06 -8.42
N GLN A 575 16.42 -6.53 -9.22
CA GLN A 575 17.81 -6.70 -8.80
C GLN A 575 18.48 -5.38 -8.46
N ARG A 576 18.13 -4.29 -9.14
CA ARG A 576 18.57 -2.94 -8.77
C ARG A 576 18.15 -2.57 -7.34
N ASP A 577 16.91 -2.85 -6.96
CA ASP A 577 16.41 -2.61 -5.60
C ASP A 577 17.11 -3.49 -4.55
N MET A 578 17.72 -4.62 -4.97
CA MET A 578 18.46 -5.56 -4.11
C MET A 578 19.96 -5.26 -4.01
N GLN A 579 20.49 -4.34 -4.82
CA GLN A 579 21.91 -4.00 -4.78
C GLN A 579 22.34 -3.48 -3.40
N PRO A 580 23.61 -3.66 -3.03
CA PRO A 580 24.13 -3.20 -1.73
C PRO A 580 23.90 -1.71 -1.45
N ALA A 581 23.86 -0.87 -2.48
CA ALA A 581 23.52 0.55 -2.35
C ALA A 581 22.08 0.76 -1.80
N ASN A 582 21.16 -0.15 -2.13
CA ASN A 582 19.72 -0.02 -1.89
C ASN A 582 19.19 -0.98 -0.83
N ALA A 583 19.90 -2.06 -0.52
CA ALA A 583 19.41 -3.09 0.40
C ALA A 583 20.52 -3.66 1.30
N TRP A 584 20.11 -4.15 2.47
CA TRP A 584 20.93 -5.00 3.33
C TRP A 584 20.66 -6.46 3.02
N THR A 585 21.70 -7.28 3.00
CA THR A 585 21.56 -8.74 2.85
C THR A 585 21.35 -9.37 4.22
N ILE A 586 20.35 -10.24 4.35
CA ILE A 586 20.08 -10.97 5.59
C ILE A 586 20.87 -12.28 5.58
N GLY A 587 21.75 -12.45 6.54
CA GLY A 587 22.58 -13.63 6.67
C GLY A 587 22.55 -14.24 8.06
N ARG A 588 23.13 -15.44 8.19
CA ARG A 588 23.27 -16.11 9.48
C ARG A 588 24.24 -15.31 10.36
N ARG A 589 23.87 -15.08 11.61
CA ARG A 589 24.76 -14.51 12.63
C ARG A 589 25.88 -15.48 12.95
N ASP A 590 27.05 -14.97 13.32
CA ASP A 590 28.15 -15.79 13.83
C ASP A 590 27.71 -16.46 15.13
N SER A 591 28.07 -17.75 15.26
CA SER A 591 27.81 -18.48 16.50
C SER A 591 28.59 -17.84 17.65
N SER A 592 27.91 -17.63 18.78
CA SER A 592 28.58 -17.20 20.00
C SER A 592 29.55 -18.31 20.43
N PRO A 593 30.80 -17.97 20.81
CA PRO A 593 31.77 -18.97 21.24
C PRO A 593 31.38 -19.69 22.54
N ILE A 594 30.33 -19.19 23.25
CA ILE A 594 30.00 -19.65 24.61
C ILE A 594 29.05 -20.86 24.61
N LEU A 595 28.20 -21.09 23.58
CA LEU A 595 27.19 -22.18 23.57
C LEU A 595 26.86 -22.67 22.14
N PRO A 596 27.78 -23.35 21.44
CA PRO A 596 27.48 -23.89 20.11
C PRO A 596 26.41 -25.00 20.20
N GLY A 597 25.30 -24.84 19.51
CA GLY A 597 24.19 -25.81 19.40
C GLY A 597 22.97 -25.54 20.28
N VAL A 598 23.09 -24.90 21.44
CA VAL A 598 21.97 -24.53 22.30
C VAL A 598 21.14 -23.37 21.66
N GLU A 599 21.82 -22.42 21.00
CA GLU A 599 21.19 -21.32 20.28
C GLU A 599 20.19 -21.78 19.23
N HIS A 600 20.50 -22.86 18.53
CA HIS A 600 19.66 -23.44 17.49
C HIS A 600 18.37 -24.04 18.06
N THR A 601 18.49 -24.76 19.17
CA THR A 601 17.36 -25.43 19.84
C THR A 601 16.43 -24.36 20.46
N LEU A 602 16.99 -23.34 21.11
CA LEU A 602 16.26 -22.23 21.71
C LEU A 602 15.56 -21.37 20.65
N ALA A 603 16.21 -21.05 19.52
CA ALA A 603 15.59 -20.34 18.41
C ALA A 603 14.40 -21.13 17.83
N ARG A 604 14.50 -22.46 17.71
CA ARG A 604 13.42 -23.32 17.24
C ARG A 604 12.26 -23.42 18.24
N ILE A 605 12.56 -23.41 19.55
CA ILE A 605 11.56 -23.39 20.61
C ILE A 605 10.84 -22.03 20.62
N SER A 606 11.57 -20.90 20.51
CA SER A 606 11.00 -19.56 20.50
C SER A 606 10.06 -19.32 19.34
N GLU A 607 10.29 -19.94 18.17
CA GLU A 607 9.36 -19.88 17.03
C GLU A 607 8.03 -20.57 17.30
N ARG A 608 8.00 -21.59 18.16
CA ARG A 608 6.79 -22.36 18.49
C ARG A 608 6.01 -21.78 19.66
N MET A 609 6.67 -21.02 20.53
CA MET A 609 6.06 -20.49 21.76
C MET A 609 5.84 -18.96 21.64
N PRO A 610 4.60 -18.47 21.72
CA PRO A 610 4.31 -17.04 21.59
C PRO A 610 4.91 -16.17 22.71
N ILE A 611 5.26 -16.78 23.86
CA ILE A 611 5.67 -16.05 25.08
C ILE A 611 7.20 -15.86 25.18
N PHE A 612 8.02 -16.62 24.44
CA PHE A 612 9.49 -16.69 24.62
C PHE A 612 10.31 -16.04 23.51
N ASP A 613 9.77 -15.11 22.74
CA ASP A 613 10.56 -14.34 21.74
C ASP A 613 11.46 -13.25 22.39
N LEU A 614 11.61 -13.30 23.71
CA LEU A 614 12.49 -12.42 24.49
C LEU A 614 13.97 -12.84 24.46
N TRP A 615 14.31 -13.90 23.72
CA TRP A 615 15.69 -14.36 23.65
C TRP A 615 16.59 -13.33 22.94
N PRO A 616 17.69 -12.91 23.59
CA PRO A 616 18.53 -11.82 23.09
C PRO A 616 19.32 -12.17 21.81
N ILE A 617 19.49 -13.46 21.53
CA ILE A 617 20.33 -13.91 20.42
C ILE A 617 19.42 -14.44 19.30
N LYS A 618 19.41 -13.75 18.17
CA LYS A 618 18.65 -14.17 16.98
C LYS A 618 19.55 -14.92 16.00
N TYR A 619 18.96 -15.80 15.20
CA TYR A 619 19.65 -16.61 14.20
C TYR A 619 20.24 -15.79 13.05
N ALA A 620 19.53 -14.74 12.62
CA ALA A 620 19.87 -13.89 11.48
C ALA A 620 20.20 -12.47 11.92
N THR A 621 20.99 -11.77 11.10
CA THR A 621 21.29 -10.34 11.23
C THR A 621 21.43 -9.73 9.84
N SER A 622 21.34 -8.39 9.76
CA SER A 622 21.57 -7.65 8.52
C SER A 622 23.07 -7.46 8.30
N TYR A 623 23.46 -7.58 7.04
CA TYR A 623 24.82 -7.34 6.58
C TYR A 623 24.84 -6.19 5.57
N ASP A 624 25.84 -5.34 5.67
CA ASP A 624 26.12 -4.30 4.68
C ASP A 624 27.40 -4.63 3.91
N TYR A 625 27.38 -4.32 2.61
CA TYR A 625 28.52 -4.50 1.75
C TYR A 625 29.54 -3.38 2.01
N THR A 626 30.81 -3.76 2.10
CA THR A 626 31.91 -2.82 2.31
C THR A 626 32.89 -2.94 1.15
N PRO A 627 32.91 -1.98 0.21
CA PRO A 627 33.93 -1.95 -0.86
C PRO A 627 35.36 -1.89 -0.29
N GLY A 628 36.31 -2.52 -0.98
CA GLY A 628 37.72 -2.54 -0.57
C GLY A 628 38.60 -3.12 -1.66
N PRO A 629 39.94 -3.32 -1.40
CA PRO A 629 40.85 -3.83 -2.40
C PRO A 629 40.44 -5.16 -3.05
N ASP A 630 39.82 -6.06 -2.24
CA ASP A 630 39.34 -7.36 -2.69
C ASP A 630 37.83 -7.41 -2.93
N CYS A 631 37.14 -6.26 -2.81
CA CYS A 631 35.69 -6.13 -2.88
C CYS A 631 35.33 -5.00 -3.86
N PRO A 632 34.90 -5.33 -5.09
CA PRO A 632 34.66 -4.32 -6.14
C PRO A 632 33.59 -3.31 -5.73
N GLN A 633 33.69 -2.06 -6.23
CA GLN A 633 32.73 -1.00 -5.90
C GLN A 633 31.32 -1.26 -6.46
N THR A 634 31.24 -1.95 -7.59
CA THR A 634 29.98 -2.37 -8.22
C THR A 634 29.75 -3.85 -7.94
N ALA A 635 29.24 -4.15 -6.75
CA ALA A 635 28.96 -5.54 -6.38
C ALA A 635 27.56 -5.97 -6.84
N GLN A 636 27.51 -7.14 -7.47
CA GLN A 636 26.27 -7.91 -7.56
C GLN A 636 25.92 -8.48 -6.16
N PRO A 637 24.62 -8.63 -5.82
CA PRO A 637 24.23 -9.26 -4.58
C PRO A 637 24.83 -10.66 -4.47
N VAL A 638 25.72 -10.87 -3.46
CA VAL A 638 26.32 -12.17 -3.20
C VAL A 638 25.41 -12.98 -2.31
N SER A 639 25.20 -14.25 -2.63
CA SER A 639 24.42 -15.16 -1.80
C SER A 639 24.92 -15.19 -0.35
N PRO A 640 24.07 -15.05 0.67
CA PRO A 640 24.47 -15.16 2.06
C PRO A 640 24.95 -16.56 2.45
N PHE A 641 24.82 -17.54 1.55
CA PHE A 641 25.32 -18.92 1.71
C PHE A 641 26.66 -19.13 1.03
N ALA A 642 27.17 -18.18 0.25
CA ALA A 642 28.46 -18.29 -0.40
C ALA A 642 29.60 -18.28 0.63
N PRO A 643 30.66 -19.11 0.47
CA PRO A 643 31.77 -19.19 1.42
C PRO A 643 32.49 -17.87 1.63
N ASP A 644 32.57 -17.04 0.58
CA ASP A 644 33.25 -15.76 0.56
C ASP A 644 32.33 -14.56 0.91
N PHE A 645 31.04 -14.81 1.22
CA PHE A 645 30.09 -13.76 1.56
C PHE A 645 30.62 -12.75 2.58
N ARG A 646 31.24 -13.26 3.66
CA ARG A 646 31.75 -12.44 4.77
C ARG A 646 32.99 -11.64 4.46
N ARG A 647 33.67 -11.94 3.36
CA ARG A 647 34.86 -11.17 2.93
C ARG A 647 34.50 -9.69 2.68
N CYS A 648 33.35 -9.46 2.02
CA CYS A 648 32.91 -8.13 1.63
C CYS A 648 31.66 -7.64 2.36
N ASN A 649 31.02 -8.48 3.21
CA ASN A 649 29.81 -8.15 3.91
C ASN A 649 30.02 -8.17 5.43
N ARG A 650 29.72 -7.05 6.10
CA ARG A 650 29.88 -6.88 7.55
C ARG A 650 28.53 -6.82 8.26
N PRO A 651 28.39 -7.43 9.44
CA PRO A 651 27.15 -7.35 10.20
C PRO A 651 26.92 -5.93 10.72
N VAL A 652 25.73 -5.38 10.46
CA VAL A 652 25.29 -4.04 10.89
C VAL A 652 24.18 -4.07 11.95
N GLY A 653 23.85 -5.27 12.44
CA GLY A 653 22.83 -5.47 13.47
C GLY A 653 21.48 -5.88 12.90
N ASP A 654 20.50 -6.08 13.81
CA ASP A 654 19.20 -6.63 13.44
C ASP A 654 18.27 -5.58 12.81
N PHE A 655 18.45 -4.31 13.17
CA PHE A 655 17.62 -3.19 12.75
C PHE A 655 18.51 -1.97 12.44
N PRO A 656 19.23 -2.01 11.29
CA PRO A 656 20.05 -0.87 10.91
C PRO A 656 19.20 0.39 10.75
N ASP A 657 19.79 1.55 11.00
CA ASP A 657 19.16 2.88 10.92
C ASP A 657 17.98 3.14 11.88
N VAL A 658 17.55 2.17 12.69
CA VAL A 658 16.44 2.35 13.63
C VAL A 658 16.95 2.77 15.00
N ASP A 659 16.32 3.84 15.57
CA ASP A 659 16.51 4.23 16.96
C ASP A 659 15.51 3.48 17.85
N LEU A 660 15.98 2.39 18.45
CA LEU A 660 15.10 1.44 19.13
C LEU A 660 14.64 1.88 20.52
N GLY A 661 15.37 2.71 21.26
CA GLY A 661 15.00 3.18 22.61
C GLY A 661 14.17 2.17 23.43
N LEU A 662 13.33 2.65 24.34
CA LEU A 662 12.36 1.81 25.10
C LEU A 662 11.27 1.15 24.22
N LYS A 663 11.04 1.68 23.00
CA LYS A 663 10.10 1.07 22.01
C LYS A 663 10.54 -0.32 21.55
N TRP A 664 11.83 -0.66 21.66
CA TRP A 664 12.31 -2.01 21.35
C TRP A 664 11.65 -3.12 22.20
N LEU A 665 11.31 -2.80 23.45
CA LEU A 665 10.54 -3.73 24.28
C LEU A 665 9.12 -3.92 23.72
N GLY A 666 8.49 -2.88 23.20
CA GLY A 666 7.20 -2.94 22.52
C GLY A 666 7.24 -3.81 21.26
N VAL A 667 8.31 -3.68 20.45
CA VAL A 667 8.55 -4.54 19.27
C VAL A 667 8.55 -6.01 19.66
N ARG A 668 9.27 -6.35 20.73
CA ARG A 668 9.39 -7.74 21.19
C ARG A 668 8.12 -8.31 21.80
N VAL A 669 7.38 -7.49 22.53
CA VAL A 669 6.07 -7.89 23.06
C VAL A 669 5.11 -8.16 21.89
N PHE A 670 5.09 -7.28 20.88
CA PHE A 670 4.26 -7.49 19.68
C PHE A 670 4.71 -8.71 18.85
N THR A 671 6.02 -8.95 18.67
CA THR A 671 6.51 -10.16 17.99
C THR A 671 6.12 -11.43 18.73
N ALA A 672 6.07 -11.40 20.06
CA ALA A 672 5.66 -12.54 20.86
C ALA A 672 4.16 -12.86 20.67
N PHE A 673 3.31 -11.86 20.67
CA PHE A 673 1.85 -12.03 20.61
C PHE A 673 1.26 -11.94 19.19
N GLY A 674 1.94 -11.28 18.25
CA GLY A 674 1.45 -11.02 16.88
C GLY A 674 1.39 -12.24 15.97
N SER A 675 2.00 -13.37 16.33
CA SER A 675 1.94 -14.59 15.51
C SER A 675 0.52 -15.18 15.38
N GLY A 676 -0.36 -14.91 16.34
CA GLY A 676 -1.80 -15.23 16.25
C GLY A 676 -2.56 -14.33 15.28
N LEU A 677 -2.01 -13.16 14.93
CA LEU A 677 -2.58 -12.20 13.99
C LEU A 677 -2.14 -12.44 12.53
N SER A 678 -1.23 -13.40 12.30
CA SER A 678 -0.72 -13.74 10.97
C SER A 678 -1.81 -13.96 9.90
N PRO A 679 -3.00 -14.53 10.20
CA PRO A 679 -4.07 -14.62 9.20
C PRO A 679 -4.76 -13.29 8.88
N ILE A 680 -4.47 -12.23 9.63
CA ILE A 680 -5.14 -10.92 9.55
C ILE A 680 -4.20 -9.85 9.02
N LEU A 681 -2.91 -10.10 9.13
CA LEU A 681 -1.82 -9.28 8.58
C LEU A 681 -1.59 -9.65 7.12
#